data_5cbba9d7edf8f43f3697a9bdb6c3476f
#
_entry.id   5cbba9d7edf8f43f3697a9bdb6c3476f
#
_cell.length_a   1.000
_cell.length_b   1.000
_cell.length_c   1.000
_cell.angle_alpha   90.00
_cell.angle_beta   90.00
_cell.angle_gamma   90.00
#
_symmetry.space_group_name_H-M   'P 1'
#
loop_
_entity.id
_entity.type
_entity.pdbx_description
1 polymer ?
#
loop_
_entity_poly.entity_id
_entity_poly.type
_entity_poly.pdbx_seq_one_letter_code
_entity_poly.pdbx_strand_id
1 'polypeptide(L)'
;MEPLRLAFGVHLHQPVGNFDHVVEQHVREAYRPFLERIASHGFVPIALHVSGPLLEWLEAHDHALLDFIGRLAADGKVEMLLAGYDEPILSALPRADRIEQIEWMRDAVRRVFGAGLRAEGLWLTERVWEPDLPADLAQAGVRYCLVDDRHFLVTGFPRERLHTPFLTEGGGERLALFPIDERLRYLVPFKPPAQILGYLEHLRAAGHRLVVLADDGEKFGGWPGTHAWVYERGWLDEFLGLMRGAVERGDVKLVDFPTALAEVPSGGLAYLPTASYREMEKWALPPEAAARLESLEREVGEHRVTGPDGGLLRGAHWRNFLVRYPEANRMHKKMLALTALHRARAAGGQTRELAAARRAIGRAQCNDAYWHGVFGGLYLPHLRGAVWRNLVEAERDLRRGEKLEVEIVDLDCDGHDEIWVHSASGSVLIAPARGGAVEEYSVFATLTNYADVLTRRHEAYHGGRPPLHPDPGGTAGGLSGEAGAPPYDAEDRALFVDRVLPEGLSLEAYASGRFAPLLTWAHAALRYRVEPGDDDVAVVLTAAEGEAGTGLEKRIRISEDGSLAVSYRWDVGAAHAGGWFAPELSLATTFDDRISFSPETDVWRFAIETVAKSERGLERTVQGESLTPRWPAAAGRAAIEIGAPQH
;
A
#
# COMPACT_ATOMS: atom_id res chain seq x y z
N MET A 1 41.59 6.14 19.37
CA MET A 1 40.66 6.39 18.24
C MET A 1 39.41 7.02 18.82
N GLU A 2 38.74 7.92 18.08
CA GLU A 2 37.43 8.43 18.51
C GLU A 2 36.40 7.31 18.55
N PRO A 3 35.37 7.39 19.43
CA PRO A 3 34.29 6.44 19.42
C PRO A 3 33.48 6.51 18.12
N LEU A 4 33.01 5.35 17.64
CA LEU A 4 32.01 5.31 16.56
C LEU A 4 30.66 5.76 17.14
N ARG A 5 30.06 6.77 16.55
CA ARG A 5 28.69 7.18 16.91
C ARG A 5 27.68 6.22 16.28
N LEU A 6 26.78 5.71 17.10
CA LEU A 6 25.64 4.92 16.64
C LEU A 6 24.37 5.74 16.85
N ALA A 7 23.71 6.12 15.77
CA ALA A 7 22.35 6.67 15.78
C ALA A 7 21.37 5.53 15.50
N PHE A 8 20.43 5.30 16.43
CA PHE A 8 19.48 4.21 16.33
C PHE A 8 18.05 4.74 16.27
N GLY A 9 17.36 4.49 15.15
CA GLY A 9 15.97 4.85 14.92
C GLY A 9 15.07 3.62 14.86
N VAL A 10 13.87 3.73 15.43
CA VAL A 10 12.86 2.67 15.43
C VAL A 10 11.54 3.24 14.94
N HIS A 11 10.91 2.53 14.04
CA HIS A 11 9.60 2.84 13.47
C HIS A 11 8.56 1.85 14.02
N LEU A 12 7.52 2.37 14.65
CA LEU A 12 6.37 1.60 15.13
C LEU A 12 5.14 1.97 14.31
N HIS A 13 4.60 1.00 13.59
CA HIS A 13 3.49 1.24 12.68
C HIS A 13 2.44 0.14 12.76
N GLN A 14 1.17 0.57 12.67
CA GLN A 14 0.04 -0.31 12.39
C GLN A 14 -0.87 0.39 11.37
N PRO A 15 -1.29 -0.31 10.31
CA PRO A 15 -2.05 0.30 9.24
C PRO A 15 -3.48 0.66 9.63
N VAL A 16 -4.05 1.63 8.93
CA VAL A 16 -5.49 1.93 8.99
C VAL A 16 -6.28 0.68 8.61
N GLY A 17 -7.22 0.27 9.47
CA GLY A 17 -8.07 -0.90 9.24
C GLY A 17 -7.49 -2.24 9.71
N ASN A 18 -6.34 -2.23 10.39
CA ASN A 18 -5.86 -3.45 11.03
C ASN A 18 -6.77 -3.86 12.20
N PHE A 19 -6.75 -5.13 12.55
CA PHE A 19 -7.57 -5.68 13.62
C PHE A 19 -7.00 -5.32 15.00
N ASP A 20 -7.84 -4.91 15.95
CA ASP A 20 -7.44 -4.53 17.30
C ASP A 20 -6.60 -5.60 18.01
N HIS A 21 -6.96 -6.89 17.87
CA HIS A 21 -6.22 -7.98 18.48
C HIS A 21 -4.80 -8.15 17.91
N VAL A 22 -4.58 -7.76 16.62
CA VAL A 22 -3.25 -7.79 16.00
C VAL A 22 -2.41 -6.63 16.54
N VAL A 23 -3.00 -5.44 16.64
CA VAL A 23 -2.32 -4.27 17.23
C VAL A 23 -1.96 -4.55 18.69
N GLU A 24 -2.90 -5.08 19.49
CA GLU A 24 -2.66 -5.47 20.89
C GLU A 24 -1.53 -6.49 21.01
N GLN A 25 -1.49 -7.49 20.11
CA GLN A 25 -0.41 -8.48 20.08
C GLN A 25 0.95 -7.82 19.84
N HIS A 26 1.06 -6.92 18.85
CA HIS A 26 2.32 -6.22 18.57
C HIS A 26 2.76 -5.33 19.74
N VAL A 27 1.83 -4.63 20.37
CA VAL A 27 2.12 -3.84 21.58
C VAL A 27 2.67 -4.72 22.70
N ARG A 28 2.05 -5.86 22.96
CA ARG A 28 2.43 -6.80 24.02
C ARG A 28 3.72 -7.56 23.74
N GLU A 29 3.94 -7.99 22.50
CA GLU A 29 5.01 -8.91 22.13
C GLU A 29 6.25 -8.22 21.53
N ALA A 30 6.09 -7.01 20.98
CA ALA A 30 7.17 -6.26 20.35
C ALA A 30 7.43 -4.91 21.00
N TYR A 31 6.48 -3.96 20.93
CA TYR A 31 6.79 -2.56 21.21
C TYR A 31 7.10 -2.28 22.67
N ARG A 32 6.22 -2.71 23.58
CA ARG A 32 6.41 -2.50 25.02
C ARG A 32 7.68 -3.20 25.55
N PRO A 33 7.88 -4.52 25.36
CA PRO A 33 9.05 -5.19 25.93
C PRO A 33 10.36 -4.66 25.33
N PHE A 34 10.36 -4.23 24.07
CA PHE A 34 11.53 -3.63 23.45
C PHE A 34 11.91 -2.31 24.13
N LEU A 35 10.96 -1.36 24.24
CA LEU A 35 11.20 -0.06 24.84
C LEU A 35 11.60 -0.16 26.33
N GLU A 36 10.96 -1.04 27.08
CA GLU A 36 11.30 -1.28 28.49
C GLU A 36 12.73 -1.84 28.64
N ARG A 37 13.12 -2.78 27.79
CA ARG A 37 14.49 -3.36 27.80
C ARG A 37 15.55 -2.33 27.44
N ILE A 38 15.34 -1.56 26.37
CA ILE A 38 16.25 -0.47 25.99
C ILE A 38 16.45 0.52 27.14
N ALA A 39 15.36 0.98 27.73
CA ALA A 39 15.43 1.96 28.84
C ALA A 39 16.12 1.39 30.08
N SER A 40 15.79 0.15 30.47
CA SER A 40 16.37 -0.49 31.66
C SER A 40 17.87 -0.78 31.53
N HIS A 41 18.32 -1.07 30.31
CA HIS A 41 19.74 -1.31 30.01
C HIS A 41 20.53 -0.01 29.73
N GLY A 42 19.86 1.14 29.67
CA GLY A 42 20.50 2.43 29.36
C GLY A 42 21.00 2.54 27.92
N PHE A 43 20.40 1.79 26.99
CA PHE A 43 20.70 1.89 25.56
C PHE A 43 19.94 3.06 24.92
N VAL A 44 20.30 4.26 25.36
CA VAL A 44 19.70 5.54 24.97
C VAL A 44 20.80 6.59 24.77
N PRO A 45 20.62 7.65 23.96
CA PRO A 45 19.37 7.99 23.27
C PRO A 45 19.08 7.09 22.05
N ILE A 46 17.79 6.98 21.73
CA ILE A 46 17.28 6.42 20.46
C ILE A 46 16.30 7.40 19.82
N ALA A 47 16.07 7.26 18.52
CA ALA A 47 14.98 7.96 17.84
C ALA A 47 13.78 7.02 17.65
N LEU A 48 12.58 7.53 17.83
CA LEU A 48 11.33 6.77 17.78
C LEU A 48 10.29 7.47 16.92
N HIS A 49 9.77 6.79 15.93
CA HIS A 49 8.54 7.14 15.24
C HIS A 49 7.40 6.23 15.69
N VAL A 50 6.23 6.79 15.93
CA VAL A 50 4.97 6.07 16.19
C VAL A 50 3.93 6.62 15.24
N SER A 51 3.41 5.79 14.33
CA SER A 51 2.44 6.23 13.33
C SER A 51 1.13 6.74 13.95
N GLY A 52 0.45 7.65 13.28
CA GLY A 52 -0.81 8.23 13.76
C GLY A 52 -1.89 7.19 14.06
N PRO A 53 -2.15 6.20 13.19
CA PRO A 53 -3.10 5.13 13.50
C PRO A 53 -2.75 4.34 14.77
N LEU A 54 -1.45 4.05 14.98
CA LEU A 54 -1.01 3.40 16.22
C LEU A 54 -1.14 4.33 17.44
N LEU A 55 -0.85 5.64 17.29
CA LEU A 55 -1.07 6.62 18.36
C LEU A 55 -2.55 6.68 18.77
N GLU A 56 -3.47 6.75 17.79
CA GLU A 56 -4.92 6.75 18.07
C GLU A 56 -5.35 5.49 18.81
N TRP A 57 -4.81 4.32 18.42
CA TRP A 57 -5.10 3.07 19.12
C TRP A 57 -4.56 3.07 20.54
N LEU A 58 -3.32 3.51 20.75
CA LEU A 58 -2.70 3.60 22.08
C LEU A 58 -3.42 4.60 22.99
N GLU A 59 -3.89 5.74 22.46
CA GLU A 59 -4.71 6.70 23.20
C GLU A 59 -6.04 6.11 23.66
N ALA A 60 -6.60 5.15 22.91
CA ALA A 60 -7.84 4.48 23.28
C ALA A 60 -7.62 3.30 24.25
N HIS A 61 -6.48 2.61 24.18
CA HIS A 61 -6.32 1.30 24.81
C HIS A 61 -5.12 1.20 25.77
N ASP A 62 -4.06 2.00 25.61
CA ASP A 62 -2.82 1.86 26.39
C ASP A 62 -2.11 3.19 26.69
N HIS A 63 -2.74 4.04 27.47
CA HIS A 63 -2.15 5.29 27.94
C HIS A 63 -0.83 5.09 28.71
N ALA A 64 -0.66 3.96 29.39
CA ALA A 64 0.54 3.70 30.19
C ALA A 64 1.79 3.60 29.31
N LEU A 65 1.70 3.04 28.11
CA LEU A 65 2.81 3.01 27.17
C LEU A 65 3.12 4.41 26.61
N LEU A 66 2.08 5.21 26.30
CA LEU A 66 2.28 6.61 25.87
C LEU A 66 2.96 7.44 26.95
N ASP A 67 2.52 7.33 28.21
CA ASP A 67 3.14 8.01 29.34
C ASP A 67 4.61 7.58 29.54
N PHE A 68 4.89 6.29 29.30
CA PHE A 68 6.26 5.79 29.39
C PHE A 68 7.15 6.40 28.30
N ILE A 69 6.71 6.40 27.04
CA ILE A 69 7.41 7.05 25.92
C ILE A 69 7.59 8.55 26.20
N GLY A 70 6.53 9.23 26.68
CA GLY A 70 6.56 10.65 27.01
C GLY A 70 7.61 11.00 28.07
N ARG A 71 7.75 10.18 29.11
CA ARG A 71 8.82 10.35 30.11
C ARG A 71 10.22 10.20 29.52
N LEU A 72 10.42 9.18 28.67
CA LEU A 72 11.70 8.98 27.99
C LEU A 72 12.05 10.15 27.06
N ALA A 73 11.06 10.70 26.37
CA ALA A 73 11.24 11.86 25.50
C ALA A 73 11.54 13.13 26.31
N ALA A 74 10.83 13.36 27.42
CA ALA A 74 11.08 14.48 28.32
C ALA A 74 12.48 14.44 28.98
N ASP A 75 12.98 13.23 29.27
CA ASP A 75 14.33 12.98 29.80
C ASP A 75 15.44 13.09 28.72
N GLY A 76 15.09 13.34 27.45
CA GLY A 76 16.04 13.35 26.31
C GLY A 76 16.61 11.97 25.96
N LYS A 77 15.96 10.90 26.41
CA LYS A 77 16.34 9.52 26.10
C LYS A 77 15.73 9.01 24.79
N VAL A 78 14.64 9.63 24.35
CA VAL A 78 13.97 9.33 23.09
C VAL A 78 13.79 10.63 22.30
N GLU A 79 14.30 10.66 21.09
CA GLU A 79 14.01 11.66 20.08
C GLU A 79 12.76 11.22 19.31
N MET A 80 11.72 12.07 19.24
CA MET A 80 10.54 11.77 18.43
C MET A 80 10.76 12.16 16.98
N LEU A 81 10.57 11.21 16.07
CA LEU A 81 10.61 11.44 14.63
C LEU A 81 9.21 11.75 14.10
N LEU A 82 9.18 12.56 13.04
CA LEU A 82 8.00 12.80 12.22
C LEU A 82 7.89 11.74 11.10
N ALA A 83 6.72 11.63 10.52
CA ALA A 83 6.40 11.02 9.23
C ALA A 83 5.12 11.68 8.71
N GLY A 84 4.50 11.18 7.64
CA GLY A 84 3.09 11.46 7.39
C GLY A 84 2.24 10.81 8.49
N TYR A 85 1.25 11.52 9.02
CA TYR A 85 0.46 11.05 10.16
C TYR A 85 -0.19 9.68 9.93
N ASP A 86 -0.83 9.51 8.77
CA ASP A 86 -1.47 8.26 8.36
C ASP A 86 -0.53 7.32 7.58
N GLU A 87 0.79 7.50 7.67
CA GLU A 87 1.80 6.71 6.96
C GLU A 87 1.61 6.65 5.42
N PRO A 88 1.40 7.78 4.75
CA PRO A 88 1.33 7.80 3.29
C PRO A 88 2.72 7.67 2.66
N ILE A 89 2.77 7.18 1.42
CA ILE A 89 3.91 7.43 0.55
C ILE A 89 3.89 8.91 0.16
N LEU A 90 4.71 9.72 0.82
CA LEU A 90 4.66 11.18 0.67
C LEU A 90 4.80 11.62 -0.79
N SER A 91 5.67 10.99 -1.56
CA SER A 91 5.86 11.32 -2.97
C SER A 91 4.62 11.03 -3.84
N ALA A 92 3.72 10.15 -3.39
CA ALA A 92 2.47 9.82 -4.09
C ALA A 92 1.33 10.81 -3.81
N LEU A 93 1.54 11.77 -2.91
CA LEU A 93 0.55 12.77 -2.52
C LEU A 93 0.76 14.12 -3.22
N PRO A 94 -0.28 14.94 -3.36
CA PRO A 94 -0.14 16.35 -3.69
C PRO A 94 0.69 17.08 -2.61
N ARG A 95 1.46 18.09 -3.03
CA ARG A 95 2.36 18.85 -2.16
C ARG A 95 1.71 19.32 -0.85
N ALA A 96 0.51 19.89 -0.93
CA ALA A 96 -0.16 20.41 0.26
C ALA A 96 -0.55 19.30 1.23
N ASP A 97 -0.90 18.10 0.74
CA ASP A 97 -1.21 16.95 1.60
C ASP A 97 0.05 16.39 2.27
N ARG A 98 1.20 16.38 1.57
CA ARG A 98 2.50 15.99 2.17
C ARG A 98 2.80 16.84 3.40
N ILE A 99 2.70 18.16 3.25
CA ILE A 99 2.98 19.13 4.31
C ILE A 99 1.98 18.95 5.46
N GLU A 100 0.70 18.87 5.15
CA GLU A 100 -0.37 18.74 6.15
C GLU A 100 -0.26 17.43 6.95
N GLN A 101 0.06 16.32 6.32
CA GLN A 101 0.30 15.03 6.99
C GLN A 101 1.47 15.12 8.00
N ILE A 102 2.55 15.82 7.64
CA ILE A 102 3.69 16.05 8.53
C ILE A 102 3.31 16.99 9.68
N GLU A 103 2.52 18.02 9.40
CA GLU A 103 2.02 18.94 10.43
C GLU A 103 1.08 18.21 11.41
N TRP A 104 0.19 17.36 10.95
CA TRP A 104 -0.65 16.54 11.81
C TRP A 104 0.18 15.63 12.74
N MET A 105 1.24 15.02 12.21
CA MET A 105 2.14 14.22 13.05
C MET A 105 2.85 15.09 14.09
N ARG A 106 3.34 16.28 13.71
CA ARG A 106 3.99 17.20 14.65
C ARG A 106 3.05 17.65 15.78
N ASP A 107 1.81 17.95 15.42
CA ASP A 107 0.80 18.35 16.39
C ASP A 107 0.42 17.19 17.32
N ALA A 108 0.33 15.96 16.78
CA ALA A 108 0.11 14.78 17.60
C ALA A 108 1.26 14.52 18.58
N VAL A 109 2.51 14.61 18.13
CA VAL A 109 3.69 14.46 18.99
C VAL A 109 3.66 15.48 20.13
N ARG A 110 3.36 16.74 19.84
CA ARG A 110 3.24 17.80 20.87
C ARG A 110 2.08 17.58 21.83
N ARG A 111 0.96 17.13 21.31
CA ARG A 111 -0.26 16.85 22.10
C ARG A 111 -0.08 15.67 23.03
N VAL A 112 0.49 14.57 22.51
CA VAL A 112 0.60 13.30 23.25
C VAL A 112 1.81 13.29 24.18
N PHE A 113 2.97 13.73 23.71
CA PHE A 113 4.23 13.57 24.45
C PHE A 113 4.76 14.85 25.10
N GLY A 114 4.21 16.01 24.74
CA GLY A 114 4.51 17.28 25.39
C GLY A 114 4.76 18.45 24.43
N ALA A 115 4.15 19.59 24.71
CA ALA A 115 4.17 20.78 23.87
C ALA A 115 5.58 21.37 23.61
N GLY A 116 6.55 21.06 24.47
CA GLY A 116 7.94 21.52 24.35
C GLY A 116 8.83 20.63 23.49
N LEU A 117 8.38 19.46 23.07
CA LEU A 117 9.17 18.55 22.26
C LEU A 117 9.40 19.09 20.85
N ARG A 118 10.64 19.00 20.40
CA ARG A 118 11.05 19.35 19.04
C ARG A 118 11.22 18.06 18.24
N ALA A 119 10.27 17.78 17.33
CA ALA A 119 10.41 16.74 16.34
C ALA A 119 10.82 17.40 15.00
N GLU A 120 12.04 17.19 14.58
CA GLU A 120 12.66 17.86 13.43
C GLU A 120 13.17 16.86 12.37
N GLY A 121 13.27 15.58 12.73
CA GLY A 121 13.66 14.48 11.86
C GLY A 121 12.47 13.76 11.27
N LEU A 122 12.64 13.19 10.08
CA LEU A 122 11.59 12.46 9.38
C LEU A 122 12.00 11.00 9.15
N TRP A 123 11.14 10.08 9.59
CA TRP A 123 11.06 8.74 9.04
C TRP A 123 10.34 8.82 7.69
N LEU A 124 10.99 8.40 6.63
CA LEU A 124 10.41 8.37 5.30
C LEU A 124 9.69 7.04 5.10
N THR A 125 8.37 7.09 5.02
CA THR A 125 7.52 5.90 4.82
C THR A 125 8.02 5.07 3.66
N GLU A 126 8.29 3.78 3.91
CA GLU A 126 8.88 2.83 2.96
C GLU A 126 10.14 3.35 2.27
N ARG A 127 10.77 4.36 2.84
CA ARG A 127 11.96 5.02 2.29
C ARG A 127 11.81 5.39 0.81
N VAL A 128 10.55 5.64 0.37
CA VAL A 128 10.25 6.02 -1.02
C VAL A 128 10.61 7.48 -1.23
N TRP A 129 11.70 7.68 -1.93
CA TRP A 129 12.25 9.00 -2.22
C TRP A 129 11.96 9.42 -3.66
N GLU A 130 11.57 10.69 -3.86
CA GLU A 130 11.57 11.38 -5.14
C GLU A 130 12.27 12.75 -5.01
N PRO A 131 12.93 13.25 -6.08
CA PRO A 131 13.77 14.45 -6.02
C PRO A 131 13.04 15.76 -5.67
N ASP A 132 11.71 15.79 -5.72
CA ASP A 132 10.88 16.95 -5.36
C ASP A 132 10.58 17.06 -3.85
N LEU A 133 10.87 16.01 -3.06
CA LEU A 133 10.60 15.99 -1.63
C LEU A 133 11.38 17.03 -0.79
N PRO A 134 12.66 17.34 -1.05
CA PRO A 134 13.44 18.21 -0.16
C PRO A 134 12.81 19.56 0.13
N ALA A 135 12.27 20.23 -0.89
CA ALA A 135 11.61 21.53 -0.72
C ALA A 135 10.35 21.43 0.15
N ASP A 136 9.54 20.40 -0.02
CA ASP A 136 8.31 20.20 0.73
C ASP A 136 8.60 19.82 2.19
N LEU A 137 9.59 18.95 2.41
CA LEU A 137 10.04 18.58 3.76
C LEU A 137 10.62 19.77 4.51
N ALA A 138 11.46 20.58 3.87
CA ALA A 138 12.02 21.78 4.46
C ALA A 138 10.91 22.80 4.80
N GLN A 139 9.94 23.00 3.89
CA GLN A 139 8.78 23.86 4.16
C GLN A 139 7.94 23.37 5.33
N ALA A 140 7.78 22.05 5.47
CA ALA A 140 7.13 21.44 6.64
C ALA A 140 7.99 21.51 7.91
N GLY A 141 9.16 22.17 7.88
CA GLY A 141 10.05 22.34 9.03
C GLY A 141 10.84 21.07 9.41
N VAL A 142 11.02 20.16 8.47
CA VAL A 142 11.89 18.99 8.63
C VAL A 142 13.34 19.41 8.36
N ARG A 143 14.26 19.07 9.26
CA ARG A 143 15.68 19.41 9.15
C ARG A 143 16.52 18.27 8.56
N TYR A 144 16.10 17.04 8.77
CA TYR A 144 16.79 15.86 8.24
C TYR A 144 15.81 14.70 8.01
N CYS A 145 16.18 13.83 7.09
CA CYS A 145 15.42 12.66 6.69
C CYS A 145 16.30 11.41 6.72
N LEU A 146 15.72 10.29 7.19
CA LEU A 146 16.35 8.98 7.14
C LEU A 146 16.04 8.34 5.79
N VAL A 147 17.07 7.94 5.05
CA VAL A 147 16.97 7.29 3.75
C VAL A 147 17.86 6.06 3.71
N ASP A 148 17.50 5.06 2.92
CA ASP A 148 18.31 3.86 2.78
C ASP A 148 19.65 4.18 2.07
N ASP A 149 20.73 3.50 2.40
CA ASP A 149 22.02 3.67 1.74
C ASP A 149 21.94 3.34 0.25
N ARG A 150 20.97 2.50 -0.16
CA ARG A 150 20.62 2.21 -1.54
C ARG A 150 20.46 3.47 -2.40
N HIS A 151 19.86 4.54 -1.86
CA HIS A 151 19.65 5.80 -2.57
C HIS A 151 20.97 6.44 -3.03
N PHE A 152 22.01 6.28 -2.24
CA PHE A 152 23.35 6.78 -2.56
C PHE A 152 24.11 5.83 -3.51
N LEU A 153 24.02 4.52 -3.26
CA LEU A 153 24.70 3.51 -4.06
C LEU A 153 24.27 3.57 -5.54
N VAL A 154 22.98 3.80 -5.80
CA VAL A 154 22.46 3.93 -7.17
C VAL A 154 22.91 5.21 -7.89
N THR A 155 23.49 6.18 -7.17
CA THR A 155 24.12 7.38 -7.76
C THR A 155 25.63 7.25 -7.90
N GLY A 156 26.19 6.10 -7.50
CA GLY A 156 27.61 5.82 -7.60
C GLY A 156 28.45 6.25 -6.39
N PHE A 157 27.82 6.62 -5.27
CA PHE A 157 28.57 6.78 -4.01
C PHE A 157 29.10 5.41 -3.57
N PRO A 158 30.39 5.31 -3.22
CA PRO A 158 30.91 4.09 -2.62
C PRO A 158 30.42 3.93 -1.18
N ARG A 159 30.11 2.70 -0.77
CA ARG A 159 29.54 2.39 0.56
C ARG A 159 30.40 2.93 1.71
N GLU A 160 31.70 2.93 1.56
CA GLU A 160 32.66 3.42 2.57
C GLU A 160 32.50 4.91 2.88
N ARG A 161 31.85 5.68 2.00
CA ARG A 161 31.58 7.10 2.21
C ARG A 161 30.26 7.37 2.93
N LEU A 162 29.43 6.37 3.17
CA LEU A 162 28.05 6.56 3.65
C LEU A 162 27.92 6.65 5.18
N HIS A 163 29.03 6.59 5.91
CA HIS A 163 29.05 6.67 7.38
C HIS A 163 29.15 8.12 7.91
N THR A 164 28.34 8.99 7.34
CA THR A 164 28.27 10.43 7.65
C THR A 164 26.94 11.01 7.16
N PRO A 165 26.44 12.12 7.71
CA PRO A 165 25.28 12.79 7.12
C PRO A 165 25.68 13.52 5.83
N PHE A 166 24.72 13.64 4.91
CA PHE A 166 24.85 14.41 3.67
C PHE A 166 23.87 15.59 3.67
N LEU A 167 24.07 16.50 2.72
CA LEU A 167 23.13 17.59 2.46
C LEU A 167 22.53 17.42 1.07
N THR A 168 21.26 17.73 0.94
CA THR A 168 20.57 17.91 -0.33
C THR A 168 19.79 19.21 -0.31
N GLU A 169 19.28 19.62 -1.44
CA GLU A 169 18.41 20.79 -1.53
C GLU A 169 17.33 20.60 -2.59
N GLY A 170 16.26 21.38 -2.50
CA GLY A 170 15.24 21.54 -3.51
C GLY A 170 14.78 22.98 -3.55
N GLY A 171 14.92 23.66 -4.71
CA GLY A 171 14.56 25.08 -4.83
C GLY A 171 15.34 26.01 -3.90
N GLY A 172 16.53 25.64 -3.45
CA GLY A 172 17.35 26.40 -2.50
C GLY A 172 17.08 26.06 -1.02
N GLU A 173 16.05 25.29 -0.72
CA GLU A 173 15.75 24.82 0.64
C GLU A 173 16.58 23.57 0.97
N ARG A 174 17.28 23.61 2.11
CA ARG A 174 18.26 22.57 2.50
C ARG A 174 17.64 21.52 3.40
N LEU A 175 18.02 20.26 3.18
CA LEU A 175 17.67 19.11 3.98
C LEU A 175 18.92 18.26 4.24
N ALA A 176 19.11 17.78 5.45
CA ALA A 176 20.12 16.78 5.74
C ALA A 176 19.58 15.36 5.52
N LEU A 177 20.47 14.46 5.08
CA LEU A 177 20.14 13.06 4.81
C LEU A 177 21.05 12.17 5.65
N PHE A 178 20.46 11.18 6.30
CA PHE A 178 21.15 10.14 7.03
C PHE A 178 21.02 8.81 6.28
N PRO A 179 22.11 8.26 5.71
CA PRO A 179 22.10 6.92 5.11
C PRO A 179 21.91 5.85 6.19
N ILE A 180 20.83 5.06 6.10
CA ILE A 180 20.63 3.87 6.92
C ILE A 180 21.53 2.77 6.42
N ASP A 181 22.29 2.13 7.30
CA ASP A 181 23.20 1.04 6.95
C ASP A 181 22.41 -0.27 6.69
N GLU A 182 22.28 -0.66 5.42
CA GLU A 182 21.61 -1.90 4.99
C GLU A 182 22.17 -3.13 5.72
N ARG A 183 23.48 -3.21 5.94
CA ARG A 183 24.10 -4.35 6.59
C ARG A 183 23.66 -4.50 8.04
N LEU A 184 23.54 -3.39 8.78
CA LEU A 184 22.99 -3.43 10.14
C LEU A 184 21.53 -3.88 10.16
N ARG A 185 20.73 -3.45 9.17
CA ARG A 185 19.32 -3.89 9.03
C ARG A 185 19.20 -5.41 8.87
N TYR A 186 20.16 -6.06 8.19
CA TYR A 186 20.18 -7.52 8.03
C TYR A 186 20.84 -8.27 9.20
N LEU A 187 21.68 -7.60 9.97
CA LEU A 187 22.27 -8.17 11.18
C LEU A 187 21.30 -8.14 12.37
N VAL A 188 20.60 -7.02 12.56
CA VAL A 188 19.72 -6.77 13.73
C VAL A 188 18.27 -7.08 13.36
N PRO A 189 17.54 -7.94 14.13
CA PRO A 189 18.00 -8.80 15.22
C PRO A 189 18.36 -10.24 14.76
N PHE A 190 18.62 -10.50 13.48
CA PHE A 190 18.65 -11.82 12.85
C PHE A 190 19.97 -12.60 13.02
N LYS A 191 21.03 -11.90 13.40
CA LYS A 191 22.37 -12.52 13.58
C LYS A 191 22.81 -12.44 15.03
N PRO A 192 23.76 -13.33 15.45
CA PRO A 192 24.31 -13.24 16.80
C PRO A 192 24.86 -11.87 17.13
N PRO A 193 24.61 -11.31 18.34
CA PRO A 193 25.04 -9.96 18.74
C PRO A 193 26.54 -9.71 18.58
N ALA A 194 27.38 -10.72 18.77
CA ALA A 194 28.82 -10.60 18.57
C ALA A 194 29.22 -10.22 17.12
N GLN A 195 28.43 -10.64 16.11
CA GLN A 195 28.69 -10.23 14.73
C GLN A 195 28.40 -8.73 14.51
N ILE A 196 27.41 -8.21 15.21
CA ILE A 196 27.05 -6.79 15.15
C ILE A 196 28.18 -5.98 15.77
N LEU A 197 28.62 -6.37 16.96
CA LEU A 197 29.75 -5.70 17.61
C LEU A 197 31.01 -5.75 16.75
N GLY A 198 31.35 -6.91 16.19
CA GLY A 198 32.50 -7.04 15.29
C GLY A 198 32.41 -6.14 14.06
N TYR A 199 31.19 -5.93 13.51
CA TYR A 199 30.99 -4.97 12.41
C TYR A 199 31.20 -3.50 12.86
N LEU A 200 30.69 -3.11 14.02
CA LEU A 200 30.91 -1.77 14.58
C LEU A 200 32.40 -1.51 14.87
N GLU A 201 33.10 -2.51 15.42
CA GLU A 201 34.56 -2.42 15.64
C GLU A 201 35.33 -2.28 14.33
N HIS A 202 34.91 -2.99 13.28
CA HIS A 202 35.50 -2.85 11.93
C HIS A 202 35.32 -1.43 11.39
N LEU A 203 34.10 -0.87 11.46
CA LEU A 203 33.83 0.49 11.02
C LEU A 203 34.68 1.53 11.78
N ARG A 204 34.78 1.37 13.11
CA ARG A 204 35.63 2.23 13.93
C ARG A 204 37.11 2.13 13.54
N ALA A 205 37.60 0.91 13.33
CA ALA A 205 39.00 0.67 12.91
C ALA A 205 39.30 1.26 11.53
N ALA A 206 38.31 1.30 10.63
CA ALA A 206 38.39 1.96 9.34
C ALA A 206 38.32 3.50 9.42
N GLY A 207 38.10 4.07 10.62
CA GLY A 207 38.07 5.52 10.84
C GLY A 207 36.72 6.18 10.60
N HIS A 208 35.65 5.39 10.46
CA HIS A 208 34.28 5.91 10.33
C HIS A 208 33.82 6.56 11.65
N ARG A 209 33.01 7.61 11.53
CA ARG A 209 32.58 8.42 12.69
C ARG A 209 31.13 8.21 13.10
N LEU A 210 30.31 7.75 12.16
CA LEU A 210 28.87 7.54 12.33
C LEU A 210 28.46 6.24 11.67
N VAL A 211 27.50 5.55 12.25
CA VAL A 211 26.69 4.54 11.59
C VAL A 211 25.24 4.71 12.00
N VAL A 212 24.31 4.51 11.08
CA VAL A 212 22.88 4.65 11.32
C VAL A 212 22.24 3.27 11.20
N LEU A 213 21.59 2.84 12.27
CA LEU A 213 20.65 1.73 12.27
C LEU A 213 19.25 2.33 12.42
N ALA A 214 18.40 2.14 11.43
CA ALA A 214 17.00 2.55 11.53
C ALA A 214 16.12 1.52 10.80
N ASP A 215 15.11 1.00 11.50
CA ASP A 215 14.29 -0.09 10.99
C ASP A 215 12.97 -0.24 11.77
N ASP A 216 12.12 -1.18 11.31
CA ASP A 216 10.81 -1.50 11.87
C ASP A 216 10.93 -2.14 13.25
N GLY A 217 10.16 -1.64 14.21
CA GLY A 217 10.11 -2.18 15.58
C GLY A 217 9.46 -3.56 15.65
N GLU A 218 8.65 -3.92 14.68
CA GLU A 218 8.01 -5.22 14.53
C GLU A 218 9.03 -6.37 14.44
N LYS A 219 10.24 -6.11 13.97
CA LYS A 219 11.36 -7.07 13.97
C LYS A 219 11.71 -7.59 15.35
N PHE A 220 11.45 -6.81 16.39
CA PHE A 220 11.77 -7.16 17.78
C PHE A 220 10.61 -7.87 18.49
N GLY A 221 9.93 -8.78 17.82
CA GLY A 221 8.94 -9.67 18.43
C GLY A 221 7.62 -9.79 17.68
N GLY A 222 7.32 -8.90 16.74
CA GLY A 222 6.09 -8.92 15.95
C GLY A 222 6.14 -9.90 14.78
N TRP A 223 7.33 -10.10 14.19
CA TRP A 223 7.47 -11.03 13.06
C TRP A 223 7.52 -12.48 13.52
N PRO A 224 7.07 -13.46 12.70
CA PRO A 224 7.02 -14.85 13.09
C PRO A 224 8.36 -15.39 13.63
N GLY A 225 8.31 -15.94 14.83
CA GLY A 225 9.48 -16.51 15.50
C GLY A 225 10.44 -15.51 16.14
N THR A 226 10.30 -14.21 15.89
CA THR A 226 11.20 -13.19 16.44
C THR A 226 10.99 -12.97 17.93
N HIS A 227 9.77 -13.10 18.45
CA HIS A 227 9.52 -12.98 19.90
C HIS A 227 10.35 -14.00 20.71
N ALA A 228 10.28 -15.26 20.34
CA ALA A 228 11.07 -16.31 21.00
C ALA A 228 12.59 -16.08 20.88
N TRP A 229 13.05 -15.63 19.69
CA TRP A 229 14.46 -15.34 19.46
C TRP A 229 14.95 -14.13 20.25
N VAL A 230 14.23 -13.03 20.20
CA VAL A 230 14.63 -11.75 20.80
C VAL A 230 14.54 -11.77 22.31
N TYR A 231 13.47 -12.35 22.89
CA TYR A 231 13.20 -12.28 24.32
C TYR A 231 13.45 -13.60 25.05
N GLU A 232 12.89 -14.73 24.60
CA GLU A 232 12.99 -15.98 25.35
C GLU A 232 14.41 -16.59 25.26
N ARG A 233 15.06 -16.48 24.09
CA ARG A 233 16.46 -16.90 23.90
C ARG A 233 17.48 -15.82 24.29
N GLY A 234 17.01 -14.64 24.71
CA GLY A 234 17.83 -13.58 25.28
C GLY A 234 18.70 -12.80 24.30
N TRP A 235 18.36 -12.82 22.99
CA TRP A 235 19.15 -12.10 21.97
C TRP A 235 19.27 -10.61 22.31
N LEU A 236 18.16 -9.96 22.74
CA LEU A 236 18.17 -8.52 23.04
C LEU A 236 19.01 -8.21 24.27
N ASP A 237 18.92 -9.02 25.34
CA ASP A 237 19.71 -8.81 26.54
C ASP A 237 21.21 -9.00 26.29
N GLU A 238 21.59 -9.99 25.45
CA GLU A 238 22.98 -10.18 25.03
C GLU A 238 23.46 -8.98 24.20
N PHE A 239 22.68 -8.54 23.22
CA PHE A 239 22.98 -7.37 22.39
C PHE A 239 23.20 -6.12 23.25
N LEU A 240 22.25 -5.81 24.13
CA LEU A 240 22.33 -4.64 25.00
C LEU A 240 23.51 -4.74 26.00
N GLY A 241 23.82 -5.93 26.48
CA GLY A 241 24.99 -6.17 27.32
C GLY A 241 26.32 -5.90 26.62
N LEU A 242 26.47 -6.40 25.38
CA LEU A 242 27.65 -6.17 24.55
C LEU A 242 27.80 -4.69 24.18
N MET A 243 26.70 -4.03 23.84
CA MET A 243 26.69 -2.60 23.50
C MET A 243 27.07 -1.73 24.70
N ARG A 244 26.56 -2.05 25.90
CA ARG A 244 26.98 -1.39 27.13
C ARG A 244 28.49 -1.47 27.33
N GLY A 245 29.06 -2.68 27.21
CA GLY A 245 30.49 -2.86 27.31
C GLY A 245 31.29 -2.03 26.28
N ALA A 246 30.79 -1.92 25.05
CA ALA A 246 31.41 -1.10 24.01
C ALA A 246 31.34 0.41 24.33
N VAL A 247 30.23 0.88 24.92
CA VAL A 247 30.08 2.27 25.36
C VAL A 247 31.03 2.56 26.55
N GLU A 248 31.08 1.68 27.53
CA GLU A 248 31.96 1.83 28.70
C GLU A 248 33.46 1.87 28.32
N ARG A 249 33.87 1.10 27.31
CA ARG A 249 35.23 1.15 26.76
C ARG A 249 35.53 2.37 25.92
N GLY A 250 34.51 3.18 25.57
CA GLY A 250 34.64 4.30 24.63
C GLY A 250 34.84 3.87 23.18
N ASP A 251 34.41 2.67 22.81
CA ASP A 251 34.44 2.16 21.44
C ASP A 251 33.25 2.70 20.62
N VAL A 252 32.08 2.80 21.28
CA VAL A 252 30.83 3.28 20.69
C VAL A 252 30.27 4.42 21.54
N LYS A 253 29.64 5.40 20.92
CA LYS A 253 28.84 6.47 21.55
C LYS A 253 27.44 6.44 20.96
N LEU A 254 26.43 6.24 21.80
CA LEU A 254 25.02 6.39 21.36
C LEU A 254 24.71 7.88 21.22
N VAL A 255 24.06 8.26 20.14
CA VAL A 255 23.69 9.65 19.83
C VAL A 255 22.30 9.71 19.19
N ASP A 256 21.56 10.79 19.49
CA ASP A 256 20.40 11.16 18.68
C ASP A 256 20.83 11.79 17.35
N PHE A 257 19.91 11.94 16.40
CA PHE A 257 20.23 12.49 15.09
C PHE A 257 20.62 13.96 15.11
N PRO A 258 19.99 14.85 15.92
CA PRO A 258 20.47 16.23 16.08
C PRO A 258 21.92 16.32 16.57
N THR A 259 22.31 15.50 17.53
CA THR A 259 23.69 15.42 18.02
C THR A 259 24.63 14.88 16.92
N ALA A 260 24.22 13.84 16.21
CA ALA A 260 25.00 13.33 15.08
C ALA A 260 25.22 14.41 14.01
N LEU A 261 24.17 15.17 13.67
CA LEU A 261 24.24 16.27 12.69
C LEU A 261 25.18 17.41 13.15
N ALA A 262 25.24 17.67 14.45
CA ALA A 262 26.10 18.73 15.00
C ALA A 262 27.57 18.31 15.13
N GLU A 263 27.83 17.04 15.50
CA GLU A 263 29.17 16.55 15.83
C GLU A 263 29.90 15.91 14.65
N VAL A 264 29.19 15.40 13.63
CA VAL A 264 29.79 14.69 12.50
C VAL A 264 29.81 15.59 11.27
N PRO A 265 30.99 15.84 10.68
CA PRO A 265 31.07 16.62 9.46
C PRO A 265 30.25 16.01 8.32
N SER A 266 29.59 16.85 7.53
CA SER A 266 28.84 16.39 6.35
C SER A 266 29.78 15.77 5.30
N GLY A 267 29.33 14.69 4.68
CA GLY A 267 29.98 14.06 3.52
C GLY A 267 29.88 14.88 2.23
N GLY A 268 29.20 16.02 2.29
CA GLY A 268 29.01 16.94 1.17
C GLY A 268 27.59 16.91 0.62
N LEU A 269 27.44 17.44 -0.58
CA LEU A 269 26.15 17.48 -1.28
C LEU A 269 25.84 16.15 -1.96
N ALA A 270 24.58 15.71 -1.89
CA ALA A 270 24.07 14.52 -2.57
C ALA A 270 22.70 14.80 -3.17
N TYR A 271 22.53 14.54 -4.46
CA TYR A 271 21.23 14.51 -5.14
C TYR A 271 20.85 13.06 -5.39
N LEU A 272 19.76 12.64 -4.73
CA LEU A 272 19.28 11.26 -4.80
C LEU A 272 18.21 11.14 -5.89
N PRO A 273 18.26 10.10 -6.74
CA PRO A 273 17.22 9.82 -7.72
C PRO A 273 15.99 9.20 -7.05
N THR A 274 14.91 9.06 -7.80
CA THR A 274 13.76 8.23 -7.39
C THR A 274 14.25 6.81 -7.07
N ALA A 275 14.07 6.40 -5.83
CA ALA A 275 14.52 5.11 -5.30
C ALA A 275 13.81 4.77 -3.99
N SER A 276 14.00 3.53 -3.55
CA SER A 276 13.69 3.04 -2.22
C SER A 276 14.75 2.00 -1.80
N TYR A 277 14.46 1.15 -0.82
CA TYR A 277 15.33 0.03 -0.50
C TYR A 277 15.23 -1.07 -1.57
N ARG A 278 16.21 -1.96 -1.59
CA ARG A 278 16.40 -2.94 -2.68
C ARG A 278 15.22 -3.86 -2.91
N GLU A 279 14.62 -4.36 -1.83
CA GLU A 279 13.49 -5.27 -1.90
C GLU A 279 12.25 -4.58 -2.50
N MET A 280 11.96 -3.34 -2.10
CA MET A 280 10.89 -2.53 -2.66
C MET A 280 11.05 -2.34 -4.16
N GLU A 281 12.27 -1.97 -4.60
CA GLU A 281 12.57 -1.82 -6.04
C GLU A 281 12.29 -3.12 -6.82
N LYS A 282 12.57 -4.29 -6.20
CA LYS A 282 12.34 -5.60 -6.82
C LYS A 282 10.86 -5.98 -6.82
N TRP A 283 10.15 -5.77 -5.72
CA TRP A 283 8.71 -6.05 -5.62
C TRP A 283 7.88 -5.20 -6.57
N ALA A 284 8.32 -3.99 -6.86
CA ALA A 284 7.66 -3.10 -7.81
C ALA A 284 7.80 -3.54 -9.28
N LEU A 285 8.71 -4.47 -9.62
CA LEU A 285 8.85 -5.01 -10.97
C LEU A 285 7.71 -5.96 -11.34
N PRO A 286 7.30 -6.03 -12.62
CA PRO A 286 6.50 -7.13 -13.13
C PRO A 286 7.21 -8.48 -12.89
N PRO A 287 6.48 -9.60 -12.72
CA PRO A 287 7.06 -10.91 -12.36
C PRO A 287 8.19 -11.38 -13.27
N GLU A 288 8.06 -11.19 -14.59
CA GLU A 288 9.07 -11.58 -15.57
C GLU A 288 10.34 -10.72 -15.45
N ALA A 289 10.18 -9.43 -15.18
CA ALA A 289 11.30 -8.52 -14.98
C ALA A 289 12.01 -8.80 -13.65
N ALA A 290 11.25 -9.11 -12.59
CA ALA A 290 11.81 -9.52 -11.30
C ALA A 290 12.62 -10.81 -11.44
N ALA A 291 12.09 -11.82 -12.13
CA ALA A 291 12.81 -13.06 -12.39
C ALA A 291 14.09 -12.85 -13.23
N ARG A 292 14.04 -11.92 -14.18
CA ARG A 292 15.20 -11.54 -15.00
C ARG A 292 16.27 -10.84 -14.17
N LEU A 293 15.86 -9.91 -13.29
CA LEU A 293 16.79 -9.25 -12.37
C LEU A 293 17.47 -10.27 -11.46
N GLU A 294 16.73 -11.22 -10.90
CA GLU A 294 17.30 -12.30 -10.10
C GLU A 294 18.29 -13.18 -10.87
N SER A 295 18.05 -13.42 -12.15
CA SER A 295 19.00 -14.14 -12.99
C SER A 295 20.30 -13.35 -13.17
N LEU A 296 20.21 -12.06 -13.43
CA LEU A 296 21.35 -11.16 -13.56
C LEU A 296 22.14 -11.07 -12.24
N GLU A 297 21.46 -10.95 -11.10
CA GLU A 297 22.12 -10.93 -9.79
C GLU A 297 22.92 -12.21 -9.53
N ARG A 298 22.37 -13.37 -9.91
CA ARG A 298 23.09 -14.66 -9.81
C ARG A 298 24.30 -14.75 -10.74
N GLU A 299 24.19 -14.25 -11.96
CA GLU A 299 25.28 -14.23 -12.95
C GLU A 299 26.42 -13.29 -12.49
N VAL A 300 26.08 -12.13 -11.94
CA VAL A 300 27.04 -11.16 -11.39
C VAL A 300 27.72 -11.72 -10.12
N GLY A 301 27.01 -12.48 -9.33
CA GLY A 301 27.45 -13.09 -8.08
C GLY A 301 27.29 -12.20 -6.85
N GLU A 302 27.01 -12.84 -5.72
CA GLU A 302 26.65 -12.18 -4.46
C GLU A 302 27.65 -11.10 -4.02
N HIS A 303 28.94 -11.40 -4.08
CA HIS A 303 30.00 -10.47 -3.67
C HIS A 303 29.97 -9.15 -4.45
N ARG A 304 29.69 -9.19 -5.75
CA ARG A 304 29.58 -7.99 -6.59
C ARG A 304 28.24 -7.27 -6.39
N VAL A 305 27.17 -8.04 -6.18
CA VAL A 305 25.81 -7.51 -5.95
C VAL A 305 25.71 -6.82 -4.59
N THR A 306 26.38 -7.32 -3.55
CA THR A 306 26.48 -6.65 -2.24
C THR A 306 27.58 -5.60 -2.18
N GLY A 307 28.45 -5.55 -3.19
CA GLY A 307 29.58 -4.65 -3.36
C GLY A 307 29.26 -3.47 -4.31
N PRO A 308 30.30 -2.97 -5.03
CA PRO A 308 30.21 -1.74 -5.82
C PRO A 308 29.24 -1.84 -7.01
N ASP A 309 29.02 -3.04 -7.57
CA ASP A 309 28.18 -3.20 -8.76
C ASP A 309 26.70 -3.27 -8.43
N GLY A 310 26.34 -3.57 -7.18
CA GLY A 310 24.96 -3.70 -6.73
C GLY A 310 24.14 -2.42 -6.91
N GLY A 311 24.78 -1.27 -6.80
CA GLY A 311 24.13 0.03 -7.07
C GLY A 311 23.69 0.22 -8.52
N LEU A 312 24.28 -0.51 -9.47
CA LEU A 312 23.96 -0.43 -10.90
C LEU A 312 22.81 -1.36 -11.31
N LEU A 313 22.49 -2.37 -10.50
CA LEU A 313 21.38 -3.29 -10.72
C LEU A 313 20.12 -2.71 -10.04
N ARG A 314 19.23 -2.15 -10.84
CA ARG A 314 18.03 -1.47 -10.33
C ARG A 314 16.76 -2.22 -10.65
N GLY A 315 15.79 -2.16 -9.74
CA GLY A 315 14.41 -2.52 -9.98
C GLY A 315 13.55 -1.33 -10.42
N ALA A 316 12.26 -1.40 -10.18
CA ALA A 316 11.32 -0.32 -10.44
C ALA A 316 11.13 0.56 -9.18
N HIS A 317 10.50 1.72 -9.34
CA HIS A 317 10.10 2.56 -8.21
C HIS A 317 8.68 2.23 -7.75
N TRP A 318 8.32 2.70 -6.56
CA TRP A 318 7.06 2.36 -5.89
C TRP A 318 5.81 2.63 -6.74
N ARG A 319 5.74 3.73 -7.52
CA ARG A 319 4.57 4.03 -8.38
C ARG A 319 4.27 2.94 -9.40
N ASN A 320 5.21 2.04 -9.68
CA ASN A 320 4.99 0.92 -10.59
C ASN A 320 3.95 -0.09 -10.05
N PHE A 321 3.68 -0.08 -8.75
CA PHE A 321 2.55 -0.83 -8.18
C PHE A 321 1.21 -0.34 -8.72
N LEU A 322 1.05 0.95 -8.96
CA LEU A 322 -0.17 1.51 -9.55
C LEU A 322 -0.37 1.07 -11.02
N VAL A 323 0.73 0.74 -11.72
CA VAL A 323 0.67 0.16 -13.07
C VAL A 323 0.34 -1.34 -13.01
N ARG A 324 0.93 -2.06 -12.05
CA ARG A 324 0.72 -3.50 -11.89
C ARG A 324 -0.66 -3.86 -11.39
N TYR A 325 -1.25 -3.00 -10.57
CA TYR A 325 -2.54 -3.23 -9.90
C TYR A 325 -3.49 -2.07 -10.19
N PRO A 326 -4.32 -2.18 -11.24
CA PRO A 326 -5.33 -1.17 -11.56
C PRO A 326 -6.27 -0.86 -10.38
N GLU A 327 -6.51 -1.83 -9.49
CA GLU A 327 -7.30 -1.65 -8.28
C GLU A 327 -6.64 -0.64 -7.32
N ALA A 328 -5.32 -0.74 -7.14
CA ALA A 328 -4.55 0.24 -6.36
C ALA A 328 -4.52 1.61 -7.04
N ASN A 329 -4.41 1.64 -8.38
CA ASN A 329 -4.44 2.88 -9.14
C ASN A 329 -5.78 3.60 -8.97
N ARG A 330 -6.91 2.88 -9.11
CA ARG A 330 -8.25 3.46 -8.89
C ARG A 330 -8.42 4.04 -7.49
N MET A 331 -8.02 3.31 -6.43
CA MET A 331 -8.03 3.85 -5.07
C MET A 331 -7.21 5.14 -4.96
N HIS A 332 -6.00 5.14 -5.50
CA HIS A 332 -5.11 6.31 -5.47
C HIS A 332 -5.70 7.50 -6.22
N LYS A 333 -6.22 7.30 -7.43
CA LYS A 333 -6.78 8.38 -8.23
C LYS A 333 -8.10 8.89 -7.65
N LYS A 334 -8.93 8.00 -7.10
CA LYS A 334 -10.12 8.40 -6.34
C LYS A 334 -9.75 9.28 -5.15
N MET A 335 -8.72 8.92 -4.39
CA MET A 335 -8.19 9.74 -3.30
C MET A 335 -7.76 11.13 -3.79
N LEU A 336 -7.06 11.21 -4.93
CA LEU A 336 -6.64 12.50 -5.51
C LEU A 336 -7.84 13.35 -5.97
N ALA A 337 -8.84 12.74 -6.61
CA ALA A 337 -10.06 13.42 -7.04
C ALA A 337 -10.84 14.00 -5.85
N LEU A 338 -11.01 13.21 -4.78
CA LEU A 338 -11.68 13.67 -3.56
C LEU A 338 -10.87 14.76 -2.83
N THR A 339 -9.54 14.68 -2.85
CA THR A 339 -8.67 15.76 -2.36
C THR A 339 -8.91 17.06 -3.13
N ALA A 340 -8.98 17.00 -4.46
CA ALA A 340 -9.25 18.17 -5.30
C ALA A 340 -10.64 18.74 -5.03
N LEU A 341 -11.66 17.88 -4.94
CA LEU A 341 -13.04 18.27 -4.61
C LEU A 341 -13.13 18.93 -3.23
N HIS A 342 -12.48 18.32 -2.21
CA HIS A 342 -12.41 18.90 -0.87
C HIS A 342 -11.83 20.32 -0.89
N ARG A 343 -10.70 20.52 -1.57
CA ARG A 343 -10.04 21.83 -1.65
C ARG A 343 -10.91 22.87 -2.35
N ALA A 344 -11.59 22.49 -3.43
CA ALA A 344 -12.52 23.37 -4.13
C ALA A 344 -13.65 23.84 -3.21
N ARG A 345 -14.21 22.94 -2.39
CA ARG A 345 -15.28 23.26 -1.44
C ARG A 345 -14.79 24.04 -0.23
N ALA A 346 -13.63 23.70 0.31
CA ALA A 346 -13.03 24.39 1.44
C ALA A 346 -12.64 25.86 1.13
N ALA A 347 -12.47 26.23 -0.14
CA ALA A 347 -12.24 27.61 -0.54
C ALA A 347 -13.42 28.54 -0.18
N GLY A 348 -14.63 28.01 -0.01
CA GLY A 348 -15.83 28.71 0.45
C GLY A 348 -15.97 28.83 1.98
N GLY A 349 -15.04 28.26 2.74
CA GLY A 349 -15.04 28.21 4.20
C GLY A 349 -15.07 26.79 4.75
N GLN A 350 -14.58 26.62 5.98
CA GLN A 350 -14.47 25.32 6.63
C GLN A 350 -15.78 24.99 7.38
N THR A 351 -16.32 23.78 7.15
CA THR A 351 -17.45 23.23 7.91
C THR A 351 -17.01 21.96 8.65
N ARG A 352 -17.87 21.47 9.55
CA ARG A 352 -17.62 20.21 10.27
C ARG A 352 -17.53 19.02 9.31
N GLU A 353 -18.39 19.00 8.29
CA GLU A 353 -18.41 17.95 7.27
C GLU A 353 -17.13 17.98 6.42
N LEU A 354 -16.67 19.16 6.01
CA LEU A 354 -15.40 19.29 5.28
C LEU A 354 -14.20 18.86 6.12
N ALA A 355 -14.20 19.16 7.43
CA ALA A 355 -13.16 18.69 8.32
C ALA A 355 -13.18 17.15 8.48
N ALA A 356 -14.36 16.55 8.59
CA ALA A 356 -14.53 15.10 8.63
C ALA A 356 -14.07 14.43 7.33
N ALA A 357 -14.51 14.96 6.18
CA ALA A 357 -14.08 14.48 4.87
C ALA A 357 -12.55 14.56 4.70
N ARG A 358 -11.93 15.67 5.15
CA ARG A 358 -10.46 15.80 5.09
C ARG A 358 -9.74 14.77 5.93
N ARG A 359 -10.26 14.47 7.14
CA ARG A 359 -9.67 13.44 7.99
C ARG A 359 -9.82 12.04 7.39
N ALA A 360 -10.97 11.75 6.79
CA ALA A 360 -11.20 10.48 6.08
C ALA A 360 -10.27 10.34 4.86
N ILE A 361 -10.09 11.40 4.05
CA ILE A 361 -9.10 11.40 2.97
C ILE A 361 -7.70 11.11 3.52
N GLY A 362 -7.31 11.72 4.64
CA GLY A 362 -6.03 11.47 5.28
C GLY A 362 -5.83 9.99 5.61
N ARG A 363 -6.81 9.35 6.25
CA ARG A 363 -6.78 7.91 6.55
C ARG A 363 -6.71 7.04 5.29
N ALA A 364 -7.37 7.46 4.22
CA ALA A 364 -7.30 6.76 2.94
C ALA A 364 -5.94 6.91 2.24
N GLN A 365 -5.06 7.80 2.69
CA GLN A 365 -3.68 7.94 2.21
C GLN A 365 -2.71 6.93 2.83
N CYS A 366 -3.14 6.13 3.81
CA CYS A 366 -2.33 5.05 4.42
C CYS A 366 -1.81 4.11 3.33
N ASN A 367 -0.49 3.88 3.34
CA ASN A 367 0.18 3.27 2.19
C ASN A 367 -0.08 1.77 2.01
N ASP A 368 -0.34 1.04 3.07
CA ASP A 368 -0.29 -0.43 3.11
C ASP A 368 -1.20 -1.12 2.09
N ALA A 369 -2.37 -0.55 1.81
CA ALA A 369 -3.32 -1.12 0.87
C ALA A 369 -3.00 -0.86 -0.62
N TYR A 370 -1.99 -0.05 -0.93
CA TYR A 370 -1.66 0.33 -2.32
C TYR A 370 -0.58 -0.53 -2.95
N TRP A 371 0.13 -1.33 -2.18
CA TRP A 371 1.25 -2.13 -2.65
C TRP A 371 1.35 -3.45 -1.87
N HIS A 372 2.31 -4.27 -2.25
CA HIS A 372 2.49 -5.60 -1.70
C HIS A 372 3.98 -5.99 -1.69
N GLY A 373 4.42 -6.60 -0.60
CA GLY A 373 5.79 -7.06 -0.40
C GLY A 373 5.83 -8.40 0.34
N VAL A 374 6.52 -8.47 1.47
CA VAL A 374 6.55 -9.66 2.35
C VAL A 374 5.33 -9.76 3.25
N PHE A 375 4.59 -8.70 3.45
CA PHE A 375 3.28 -8.69 4.11
C PHE A 375 2.17 -8.63 3.05
N GLY A 376 0.95 -9.04 3.42
CA GLY A 376 -0.16 -9.18 2.48
C GLY A 376 -0.54 -7.88 1.75
N GLY A 377 -0.48 -6.73 2.42
CA GLY A 377 -0.69 -5.41 1.81
C GLY A 377 -1.99 -5.32 1.02
N LEU A 378 -1.87 -4.97 -0.26
CA LEU A 378 -2.99 -4.91 -1.22
C LEU A 378 -3.83 -6.19 -1.26
N TYR A 379 -3.25 -7.36 -1.00
CA TYR A 379 -3.96 -8.65 -1.01
C TYR A 379 -4.84 -8.86 0.22
N LEU A 380 -4.78 -7.99 1.23
CA LEU A 380 -5.60 -8.04 2.44
C LEU A 380 -6.89 -7.24 2.26
N PRO A 381 -8.06 -7.89 2.10
CA PRO A 381 -9.31 -7.19 1.82
C PRO A 381 -9.72 -6.20 2.90
N HIS A 382 -9.37 -6.47 4.18
CA HIS A 382 -9.71 -5.57 5.28
C HIS A 382 -8.94 -4.24 5.21
N LEU A 383 -7.68 -4.23 4.71
CA LEU A 383 -6.92 -2.99 4.51
C LEU A 383 -7.46 -2.18 3.33
N ARG A 384 -7.71 -2.85 2.16
CA ARG A 384 -8.35 -2.18 1.03
C ARG A 384 -9.74 -1.67 1.38
N GLY A 385 -10.54 -2.51 2.04
CA GLY A 385 -11.87 -2.12 2.50
C GLY A 385 -11.85 -0.94 3.48
N ALA A 386 -10.81 -0.82 4.32
CA ALA A 386 -10.65 0.34 5.20
C ALA A 386 -10.31 1.61 4.40
N VAL A 387 -9.44 1.54 3.40
CA VAL A 387 -9.17 2.66 2.49
C VAL A 387 -10.44 3.07 1.76
N TRP A 388 -11.15 2.11 1.13
CA TRP A 388 -12.41 2.40 0.44
C TRP A 388 -13.47 2.98 1.37
N ARG A 389 -13.62 2.46 2.58
CA ARG A 389 -14.56 3.02 3.58
C ARG A 389 -14.28 4.49 3.84
N ASN A 390 -13.03 4.87 4.03
CA ASN A 390 -12.64 6.26 4.25
C ASN A 390 -12.86 7.12 2.99
N LEU A 391 -12.61 6.61 1.78
CA LEU A 391 -12.91 7.30 0.53
C LEU A 391 -14.41 7.53 0.36
N VAL A 392 -15.22 6.49 0.60
CA VAL A 392 -16.69 6.55 0.51
C VAL A 392 -17.26 7.50 1.57
N GLU A 393 -16.72 7.48 2.80
CA GLU A 393 -17.10 8.42 3.86
C GLU A 393 -16.79 9.86 3.48
N ALA A 394 -15.59 10.11 2.96
CA ALA A 394 -15.19 11.43 2.49
C ALA A 394 -16.11 11.92 1.35
N GLU A 395 -16.39 11.07 0.37
CA GLU A 395 -17.25 11.43 -0.76
C GLU A 395 -18.69 11.71 -0.31
N ARG A 396 -19.26 10.86 0.56
CA ARG A 396 -20.58 11.09 1.18
C ARG A 396 -20.68 12.49 1.81
N ASP A 397 -19.67 12.85 2.61
CA ASP A 397 -19.69 14.13 3.31
C ASP A 397 -19.45 15.33 2.35
N LEU A 398 -18.65 15.13 1.32
CA LEU A 398 -18.44 16.11 0.25
C LEU A 398 -19.68 16.29 -0.64
N ARG A 399 -20.42 15.23 -0.94
CA ARG A 399 -21.59 15.26 -1.85
C ARG A 399 -22.93 15.37 -1.15
N ARG A 400 -22.92 15.71 0.12
CA ARG A 400 -24.16 15.85 0.92
C ARG A 400 -25.15 16.82 0.25
N GLY A 401 -26.36 16.32 -0.05
CA GLY A 401 -27.44 17.08 -0.68
C GLY A 401 -27.26 17.32 -2.18
N GLU A 402 -26.26 16.72 -2.81
CA GLU A 402 -26.17 16.72 -4.27
C GLU A 402 -27.24 15.85 -4.90
N LYS A 403 -27.74 16.30 -6.04
CA LYS A 403 -28.56 15.48 -6.94
C LYS A 403 -27.67 14.53 -7.72
N LEU A 404 -28.31 13.67 -8.48
CA LEU A 404 -27.62 12.77 -9.40
C LEU A 404 -26.94 13.58 -10.53
N GLU A 405 -25.63 13.48 -10.64
CA GLU A 405 -24.80 14.16 -11.62
C GLU A 405 -23.87 13.17 -12.33
N VAL A 406 -23.38 13.59 -13.50
CA VAL A 406 -22.47 12.79 -14.33
C VAL A 406 -21.25 13.64 -14.69
N GLU A 407 -20.08 13.10 -14.41
CA GLU A 407 -18.80 13.63 -14.87
C GLU A 407 -18.18 12.65 -15.89
N ILE A 408 -17.62 13.20 -16.97
CA ILE A 408 -16.83 12.43 -17.94
C ILE A 408 -15.38 12.82 -17.71
N VAL A 409 -14.56 11.88 -17.27
CA VAL A 409 -13.19 12.15 -16.81
C VAL A 409 -12.31 10.91 -16.94
N ASP A 410 -11.07 11.08 -17.38
CA ASP A 410 -10.00 10.07 -17.27
C ASP A 410 -9.55 10.04 -15.79
N LEU A 411 -10.30 9.28 -14.97
CA LEU A 411 -10.08 9.26 -13.52
C LEU A 411 -8.83 8.50 -13.14
N ASP A 412 -8.56 7.39 -13.81
CA ASP A 412 -7.44 6.52 -13.46
C ASP A 412 -6.15 6.86 -14.24
N CYS A 413 -6.21 7.88 -15.10
CA CYS A 413 -5.12 8.40 -15.90
C CYS A 413 -4.55 7.37 -16.90
N ASP A 414 -5.40 6.55 -17.50
CA ASP A 414 -5.01 5.57 -18.51
C ASP A 414 -5.13 6.10 -19.95
N GLY A 415 -5.69 7.30 -20.13
CA GLY A 415 -5.92 7.96 -21.42
C GLY A 415 -7.29 7.71 -22.00
N HIS A 416 -8.20 7.07 -21.28
CA HIS A 416 -9.59 6.86 -21.65
C HIS A 416 -10.50 7.49 -20.59
N ASP A 417 -11.61 8.08 -21.06
CA ASP A 417 -12.56 8.68 -20.13
C ASP A 417 -13.47 7.62 -19.52
N GLU A 418 -13.65 7.69 -18.19
CA GLU A 418 -14.71 7.03 -17.44
C GLU A 418 -15.95 7.91 -17.35
N ILE A 419 -17.08 7.26 -17.11
CA ILE A 419 -18.35 7.91 -16.78
C ILE A 419 -18.55 7.76 -15.27
N TRP A 420 -18.34 8.87 -14.55
CA TRP A 420 -18.50 8.91 -13.10
C TRP A 420 -19.87 9.49 -12.76
N VAL A 421 -20.79 8.62 -12.28
CA VAL A 421 -22.14 8.99 -11.87
C VAL A 421 -22.19 9.00 -10.35
N HIS A 422 -22.64 10.11 -9.76
CA HIS A 422 -22.66 10.28 -8.32
C HIS A 422 -23.87 11.08 -7.83
N SER A 423 -24.23 10.88 -6.55
CA SER A 423 -25.31 11.59 -5.86
C SER A 423 -25.00 11.72 -4.36
N ALA A 424 -25.96 12.15 -3.57
CA ALA A 424 -25.88 12.08 -2.11
C ALA A 424 -25.94 10.65 -1.54
N SER A 425 -26.28 9.64 -2.35
CA SER A 425 -26.46 8.25 -1.91
C SER A 425 -25.37 7.29 -2.35
N GLY A 426 -24.63 7.61 -3.42
CA GLY A 426 -23.62 6.70 -3.95
C GLY A 426 -22.80 7.26 -5.09
N SER A 427 -21.86 6.44 -5.55
CA SER A 427 -20.92 6.74 -6.61
C SER A 427 -20.68 5.49 -7.48
N VAL A 428 -20.77 5.64 -8.79
CA VAL A 428 -20.60 4.56 -9.78
C VAL A 428 -19.62 5.02 -10.85
N LEU A 429 -18.59 4.22 -11.10
CA LEU A 429 -17.61 4.47 -12.16
C LEU A 429 -17.76 3.42 -13.26
N ILE A 430 -18.03 3.85 -14.48
CA ILE A 430 -18.21 3.00 -15.64
C ILE A 430 -17.07 3.24 -16.62
N ALA A 431 -16.41 2.19 -17.09
CA ALA A 431 -15.29 2.24 -18.03
C ALA A 431 -15.73 1.82 -19.46
N PRO A 432 -16.07 2.76 -20.36
CA PRO A 432 -16.47 2.43 -21.73
C PRO A 432 -15.37 1.70 -22.50
N ALA A 433 -14.11 2.02 -22.27
CA ALA A 433 -12.94 1.38 -22.90
C ALA A 433 -12.76 -0.10 -22.49
N ARG A 434 -13.44 -0.52 -21.41
CA ARG A 434 -13.41 -1.88 -20.86
C ARG A 434 -14.78 -2.56 -20.93
N GLY A 435 -15.45 -2.50 -22.08
CA GLY A 435 -16.76 -3.12 -22.28
C GLY A 435 -17.89 -2.51 -21.44
N GLY A 436 -17.72 -1.29 -20.95
CA GLY A 436 -18.66 -0.67 -20.03
C GLY A 436 -18.76 -1.42 -18.70
N ALA A 437 -17.66 -1.98 -18.22
CA ALA A 437 -17.58 -2.57 -16.88
C ALA A 437 -17.78 -1.48 -15.80
N VAL A 438 -18.40 -1.84 -14.67
CA VAL A 438 -18.53 -0.97 -13.52
C VAL A 438 -17.37 -1.29 -12.57
N GLU A 439 -16.46 -0.34 -12.42
CA GLU A 439 -15.21 -0.47 -11.67
C GLU A 439 -15.29 0.04 -10.24
N GLU A 440 -16.28 0.88 -9.96
CA GLU A 440 -16.64 1.31 -8.62
C GLU A 440 -18.17 1.27 -8.49
N TYR A 441 -18.64 0.68 -7.40
CA TYR A 441 -20.03 0.75 -6.95
C TYR A 441 -20.03 1.03 -5.44
N SER A 442 -19.92 2.31 -5.11
CA SER A 442 -19.87 2.80 -3.74
C SER A 442 -21.25 3.21 -3.26
N VAL A 443 -21.74 2.60 -2.19
CA VAL A 443 -23.02 2.93 -1.53
C VAL A 443 -22.74 3.64 -0.22
N PHE A 444 -23.18 4.87 -0.08
CA PHE A 444 -22.82 5.72 1.06
C PHE A 444 -23.48 5.28 2.37
N ALA A 445 -24.66 4.65 2.30
CA ALA A 445 -25.34 4.10 3.48
C ALA A 445 -24.51 3.02 4.18
N THR A 446 -23.81 2.17 3.43
CA THR A 446 -23.01 1.07 3.96
C THR A 446 -21.50 1.38 4.03
N LEU A 447 -21.08 2.55 3.54
CA LEU A 447 -19.68 2.95 3.40
C LEU A 447 -18.82 1.88 2.69
N THR A 448 -19.37 1.28 1.63
CA THR A 448 -18.75 0.14 0.95
C THR A 448 -18.67 0.37 -0.55
N ASN A 449 -17.50 0.09 -1.13
CA ASN A 449 -17.36 -0.14 -2.57
C ASN A 449 -17.55 -1.63 -2.84
N TYR A 450 -18.67 -2.00 -3.44
CA TYR A 450 -19.01 -3.40 -3.74
C TYR A 450 -18.20 -3.98 -4.91
N ALA A 451 -17.52 -3.14 -5.70
CA ALA A 451 -16.64 -3.56 -6.78
C ALA A 451 -15.17 -3.76 -6.34
N ASP A 452 -14.83 -3.60 -5.04
CA ASP A 452 -13.48 -3.78 -4.52
C ASP A 452 -13.05 -5.25 -4.49
N VAL A 453 -12.81 -5.84 -5.65
CA VAL A 453 -12.34 -7.22 -5.80
C VAL A 453 -11.01 -7.23 -6.54
N LEU A 454 -10.01 -7.84 -5.93
CA LEU A 454 -8.67 -7.96 -6.53
C LEU A 454 -8.65 -9.05 -7.59
N THR A 455 -8.11 -8.73 -8.76
CA THR A 455 -7.86 -9.67 -9.86
C THR A 455 -6.77 -10.67 -9.47
N ARG A 456 -6.96 -11.93 -9.85
CA ARG A 456 -6.00 -13.03 -9.58
C ARG A 456 -4.86 -12.95 -10.59
N ARG A 457 -3.72 -12.39 -10.17
CA ARG A 457 -2.54 -12.19 -11.02
C ARG A 457 -1.43 -13.17 -10.70
N HIS A 458 -0.59 -13.44 -11.72
CA HIS A 458 0.66 -14.15 -11.51
C HIS A 458 1.64 -13.25 -10.75
N GLU A 459 2.27 -13.82 -9.70
CA GLU A 459 3.31 -13.18 -8.93
C GLU A 459 4.62 -13.96 -9.02
N ALA A 460 5.75 -13.27 -8.90
CA ALA A 460 7.07 -13.88 -9.04
C ALA A 460 7.29 -15.05 -8.05
N TYR A 461 6.72 -14.97 -6.85
CA TYR A 461 6.83 -16.01 -5.83
C TYR A 461 5.94 -17.24 -6.08
N HIS A 462 5.02 -17.21 -7.05
CA HIS A 462 4.23 -18.40 -7.43
C HIS A 462 5.07 -19.47 -8.13
N GLY A 463 6.25 -19.11 -8.65
CA GLY A 463 7.15 -20.03 -9.32
C GLY A 463 7.98 -20.97 -8.43
N GLY A 464 7.82 -20.92 -7.11
CA GLY A 464 8.41 -21.88 -6.16
C GLY A 464 9.94 -21.83 -5.99
N ARG A 465 10.65 -20.81 -6.48
CA ARG A 465 12.09 -20.64 -6.26
C ARG A 465 12.36 -19.74 -5.06
N PRO A 466 13.19 -20.17 -4.08
CA PRO A 466 13.59 -19.29 -3.00
C PRO A 466 14.38 -18.10 -3.56
N PRO A 467 14.17 -16.87 -3.03
CA PRO A 467 14.95 -15.70 -3.41
C PRO A 467 16.43 -15.89 -3.03
N LEU A 468 17.34 -15.28 -3.79
CA LEU A 468 18.80 -15.27 -3.52
C LEU A 468 19.14 -14.62 -2.17
N HIS A 469 18.40 -13.62 -1.80
CA HIS A 469 18.46 -12.99 -0.50
C HIS A 469 17.09 -13.20 0.16
N PRO A 470 17.01 -14.07 1.21
CA PRO A 470 15.77 -14.17 1.97
C PRO A 470 15.51 -12.80 2.60
N ASP A 471 14.30 -12.28 2.38
CA ASP A 471 13.86 -11.06 3.06
C ASP A 471 14.08 -11.24 4.58
N PRO A 472 14.65 -10.26 5.29
CA PRO A 472 14.79 -10.33 6.73
C PRO A 472 13.42 -10.61 7.36
N GLY A 473 13.26 -11.75 8.00
CA GLY A 473 11.99 -12.21 8.56
C GLY A 473 11.09 -13.01 7.61
N GLY A 474 11.40 -13.08 6.31
CA GLY A 474 10.67 -13.95 5.39
C GLY A 474 11.01 -15.42 5.65
N THR A 475 10.02 -16.25 6.00
CA THR A 475 10.18 -17.69 5.98
C THR A 475 10.45 -18.11 4.53
N ALA A 476 11.47 -18.94 4.31
CA ALA A 476 11.79 -19.53 3.02
C ALA A 476 10.74 -20.60 2.63
N GLY A 477 9.48 -20.18 2.51
CA GLY A 477 8.35 -21.02 2.13
C GLY A 477 7.99 -20.78 0.68
N GLY A 478 8.63 -21.53 -0.22
CA GLY A 478 7.99 -21.84 -1.50
C GLY A 478 6.76 -22.71 -1.22
N LEU A 479 5.82 -22.79 -2.17
CA LEU A 479 4.73 -23.78 -2.12
C LEU A 479 5.35 -25.16 -1.87
N SER A 480 5.43 -25.59 -0.62
CA SER A 480 5.81 -26.95 -0.27
C SER A 480 4.62 -27.83 -0.57
N GLY A 481 4.67 -28.53 -1.69
CA GLY A 481 3.87 -29.70 -2.05
C GLY A 481 2.34 -29.51 -2.03
N GLU A 482 1.68 -29.81 -3.14
CA GLU A 482 0.26 -30.11 -3.34
C GLU A 482 -0.72 -28.98 -3.71
N ALA A 483 -0.44 -27.72 -3.51
CA ALA A 483 -1.26 -26.69 -4.12
C ALA A 483 -0.74 -26.44 -5.55
N GLY A 484 -1.48 -26.91 -6.56
CA GLY A 484 -1.23 -26.53 -7.97
C GLY A 484 -1.17 -25.00 -8.13
N ALA A 485 -0.62 -24.53 -9.26
CA ALA A 485 -0.55 -23.09 -9.54
C ALA A 485 -1.92 -22.44 -9.25
N PRO A 486 -1.93 -21.28 -8.56
CA PRO A 486 -3.19 -20.58 -8.29
C PRO A 486 -3.89 -20.23 -9.61
N PRO A 487 -5.23 -20.11 -9.63
CA PRO A 487 -5.93 -19.65 -10.80
C PRO A 487 -5.58 -18.19 -11.09
N TYR A 488 -5.46 -17.84 -12.38
CA TYR A 488 -5.25 -16.49 -12.86
C TYR A 488 -6.41 -16.03 -13.71
N ASP A 489 -6.72 -14.74 -13.65
CA ASP A 489 -7.75 -14.12 -14.48
C ASP A 489 -7.11 -13.58 -15.78
N ALA A 490 -7.83 -13.74 -16.90
CA ALA A 490 -7.41 -13.19 -18.18
C ALA A 490 -7.73 -11.69 -18.30
N GLU A 491 -8.74 -11.23 -17.57
CA GLU A 491 -9.21 -9.84 -17.54
C GLU A 491 -9.34 -9.34 -16.12
N ASP A 492 -9.26 -8.03 -15.93
CA ASP A 492 -9.46 -7.40 -14.62
C ASP A 492 -10.90 -7.57 -14.15
N ARG A 493 -11.04 -7.85 -12.85
CA ARG A 493 -12.35 -8.03 -12.22
C ARG A 493 -13.07 -6.71 -12.03
N ALA A 494 -14.35 -6.74 -12.32
CA ALA A 494 -15.30 -5.64 -12.16
C ALA A 494 -16.71 -6.20 -12.11
N LEU A 495 -17.73 -5.33 -12.03
CA LEU A 495 -19.12 -5.74 -12.26
C LEU A 495 -19.42 -5.64 -13.77
N PHE A 496 -20.21 -6.59 -14.24
CA PHE A 496 -20.72 -6.62 -15.62
C PHE A 496 -19.62 -6.77 -16.68
N VAL A 497 -18.72 -7.72 -16.49
CA VAL A 497 -17.74 -8.14 -17.50
C VAL A 497 -18.41 -9.15 -18.43
N ASP A 498 -18.68 -8.73 -19.67
CA ASP A 498 -19.61 -9.42 -20.57
C ASP A 498 -18.87 -10.40 -21.48
N ARG A 499 -19.37 -11.66 -21.53
CA ARG A 499 -18.80 -12.75 -22.34
C ARG A 499 -19.89 -13.63 -22.93
N VAL A 500 -19.53 -14.37 -23.99
CA VAL A 500 -20.27 -15.54 -24.44
C VAL A 500 -19.42 -16.78 -24.14
N LEU A 501 -19.95 -17.66 -23.31
CA LEU A 501 -19.27 -18.87 -22.85
C LEU A 501 -19.68 -20.08 -23.69
N PRO A 502 -18.80 -21.10 -23.91
CA PRO A 502 -19.13 -22.34 -24.57
C PRO A 502 -20.20 -23.14 -23.79
N GLU A 503 -21.11 -23.84 -24.52
CA GLU A 503 -22.19 -24.65 -23.94
C GLU A 503 -21.66 -25.72 -22.96
N GLY A 504 -20.56 -26.39 -23.28
CA GLY A 504 -19.98 -27.48 -22.46
C GLY A 504 -19.01 -27.04 -21.38
N LEU A 505 -18.87 -25.73 -21.11
CA LEU A 505 -17.97 -25.24 -20.06
C LEU A 505 -18.51 -25.61 -18.66
N SER A 506 -17.65 -26.19 -17.81
CA SER A 506 -18.01 -26.47 -16.41
C SER A 506 -17.72 -25.27 -15.50
N LEU A 507 -18.45 -25.18 -14.37
CA LEU A 507 -18.19 -24.18 -13.34
C LEU A 507 -16.74 -24.26 -12.80
N GLU A 508 -16.22 -25.47 -12.60
CA GLU A 508 -14.84 -25.66 -12.13
C GLU A 508 -13.81 -25.08 -13.10
N ALA A 509 -13.97 -25.34 -14.42
CA ALA A 509 -13.09 -24.78 -15.43
C ALA A 509 -13.20 -23.24 -15.48
N TYR A 510 -14.40 -22.71 -15.39
CA TYR A 510 -14.66 -21.27 -15.33
C TYR A 510 -14.04 -20.63 -14.10
N ALA A 511 -14.33 -21.15 -12.92
CA ALA A 511 -13.80 -20.63 -11.64
C ALA A 511 -12.26 -20.69 -11.57
N SER A 512 -11.65 -21.68 -12.20
CA SER A 512 -10.18 -21.81 -12.25
C SER A 512 -9.50 -20.97 -13.36
N GLY A 513 -10.28 -20.18 -14.14
CA GLY A 513 -9.73 -19.40 -15.25
C GLY A 513 -9.25 -20.24 -16.47
N ARG A 514 -9.54 -21.57 -16.47
CA ARG A 514 -9.13 -22.50 -17.55
C ARG A 514 -10.20 -22.60 -18.64
N PHE A 515 -10.50 -21.49 -19.28
CA PHE A 515 -11.45 -21.43 -20.36
C PHE A 515 -11.07 -20.34 -21.36
N ALA A 516 -11.62 -20.46 -22.57
CA ALA A 516 -11.62 -19.39 -23.56
C ALA A 516 -13.09 -19.05 -23.86
N PRO A 517 -13.50 -17.78 -23.77
CA PRO A 517 -14.83 -17.38 -24.19
C PRO A 517 -14.99 -17.51 -25.70
N LEU A 518 -16.20 -17.75 -26.18
CA LEU A 518 -16.52 -17.66 -27.60
C LEU A 518 -16.43 -16.22 -28.09
N LEU A 519 -16.90 -15.27 -27.26
CA LEU A 519 -16.78 -13.83 -27.44
C LEU A 519 -16.54 -13.17 -26.09
N THR A 520 -15.83 -12.05 -26.08
CA THR A 520 -15.67 -11.17 -24.91
C THR A 520 -15.71 -9.71 -25.33
N TRP A 521 -16.36 -8.90 -24.53
CA TRP A 521 -16.32 -7.43 -24.66
C TRP A 521 -15.45 -6.77 -23.59
N ALA A 522 -14.79 -7.55 -22.74
CA ALA A 522 -13.99 -7.04 -21.62
C ALA A 522 -12.91 -6.01 -22.00
N HIS A 523 -12.44 -6.07 -23.24
CA HIS A 523 -11.45 -5.13 -23.80
C HIS A 523 -12.00 -4.28 -24.95
N ALA A 524 -13.31 -4.34 -25.21
CA ALA A 524 -13.93 -3.59 -26.28
C ALA A 524 -14.18 -2.14 -25.84
N ALA A 525 -13.70 -1.19 -26.62
CA ALA A 525 -14.07 0.21 -26.46
C ALA A 525 -15.49 0.43 -26.99
N LEU A 526 -16.45 0.62 -26.10
CA LEU A 526 -17.85 0.86 -26.45
C LEU A 526 -18.11 2.36 -26.67
N ARG A 527 -18.91 2.67 -27.70
CA ARG A 527 -19.48 4.02 -27.82
C ARG A 527 -20.55 4.20 -26.74
N TYR A 528 -20.66 5.38 -26.20
CA TYR A 528 -21.65 5.66 -25.16
C TYR A 528 -22.46 6.92 -25.45
N ARG A 529 -23.64 6.99 -24.84
CA ARG A 529 -24.43 8.19 -24.66
C ARG A 529 -25.04 8.19 -23.27
N VAL A 530 -25.17 9.36 -22.68
CA VAL A 530 -25.80 9.58 -21.38
C VAL A 530 -27.19 10.14 -21.60
N GLU A 531 -28.17 9.53 -20.97
CA GLU A 531 -29.58 9.92 -21.04
C GLU A 531 -30.05 10.28 -19.63
N PRO A 532 -30.17 11.56 -19.28
CA PRO A 532 -30.69 11.97 -17.98
C PRO A 532 -32.21 11.72 -17.92
N GLY A 533 -32.68 11.16 -16.79
CA GLY A 533 -34.08 11.06 -16.40
C GLY A 533 -34.41 12.05 -15.27
N ASP A 534 -35.60 11.91 -14.68
CA ASP A 534 -36.03 12.78 -13.56
C ASP A 534 -35.29 12.41 -12.26
N ASP A 535 -35.23 11.11 -11.92
CA ASP A 535 -34.62 10.55 -10.70
C ASP A 535 -33.55 9.48 -11.02
N ASP A 536 -33.17 9.35 -12.29
CA ASP A 536 -32.15 8.40 -12.74
C ASP A 536 -31.30 8.94 -13.89
N VAL A 537 -30.18 8.27 -14.14
CA VAL A 537 -29.35 8.46 -15.32
C VAL A 537 -29.15 7.11 -15.99
N ALA A 538 -29.35 7.05 -17.30
CA ALA A 538 -29.00 5.87 -18.08
C ALA A 538 -27.77 6.12 -18.96
N VAL A 539 -26.79 5.23 -18.84
CA VAL A 539 -25.62 5.17 -19.71
C VAL A 539 -25.87 4.04 -20.72
N VAL A 540 -25.98 4.38 -21.98
CA VAL A 540 -26.20 3.40 -23.06
C VAL A 540 -24.88 3.21 -23.80
N LEU A 541 -24.37 1.99 -23.75
CA LEU A 541 -23.10 1.60 -24.35
C LEU A 541 -23.37 0.63 -25.54
N THR A 542 -22.67 0.84 -26.65
CA THR A 542 -22.85 0.04 -27.87
C THR A 542 -21.50 -0.36 -28.46
N ALA A 543 -21.37 -1.63 -28.87
CA ALA A 543 -20.21 -2.07 -29.61
C ALA A 543 -20.21 -1.43 -31.02
N ALA A 544 -19.01 -1.17 -31.57
CA ALA A 544 -18.90 -0.67 -32.94
C ALA A 544 -19.37 -1.73 -33.94
N GLU A 545 -20.09 -1.31 -35.00
CA GLU A 545 -20.47 -2.21 -36.09
C GLU A 545 -19.23 -2.71 -36.83
N GLY A 546 -19.16 -4.01 -37.12
CA GLY A 546 -18.14 -4.62 -37.98
C GLY A 546 -17.06 -5.45 -37.28
N GLU A 547 -16.96 -5.47 -35.98
CA GLU A 547 -16.07 -6.38 -35.26
C GLU A 547 -16.76 -7.71 -34.92
N ALA A 548 -16.01 -8.82 -34.83
CA ALA A 548 -16.58 -10.12 -34.50
C ALA A 548 -17.24 -10.08 -33.12
N GLY A 549 -18.55 -10.30 -33.04
CA GLY A 549 -19.33 -10.17 -31.82
C GLY A 549 -20.09 -8.85 -31.68
N THR A 550 -20.42 -8.24 -32.73
CA THR A 550 -20.81 -6.85 -32.97
C THR A 550 -22.19 -6.41 -32.53
N GLY A 551 -22.98 -7.18 -31.91
CA GLY A 551 -24.33 -6.76 -31.55
C GLY A 551 -24.52 -6.61 -30.02
N LEU A 552 -23.73 -5.83 -29.30
CA LEU A 552 -24.02 -5.55 -27.89
C LEU A 552 -24.53 -4.11 -27.71
N GLU A 553 -25.70 -3.98 -27.09
CA GLU A 553 -26.18 -2.78 -26.44
C GLU A 553 -26.35 -3.10 -24.96
N LYS A 554 -25.66 -2.34 -24.11
CA LYS A 554 -25.70 -2.41 -22.65
C LYS A 554 -26.20 -1.09 -22.12
N ARG A 555 -27.32 -1.10 -21.40
CA ARG A 555 -27.90 0.10 -20.79
C ARG A 555 -27.81 -0.02 -19.27
N ILE A 556 -27.00 0.82 -18.65
CA ILE A 556 -26.83 0.90 -17.21
C ILE A 556 -27.62 2.09 -16.72
N ARG A 557 -28.63 1.84 -15.89
CA ARG A 557 -29.43 2.87 -15.23
C ARG A 557 -29.04 2.96 -13.77
N ILE A 558 -28.67 4.14 -13.33
CA ILE A 558 -28.30 4.47 -11.96
C ILE A 558 -29.39 5.38 -11.40
N SER A 559 -30.00 5.01 -10.29
CA SER A 559 -31.03 5.81 -9.62
C SER A 559 -30.44 6.64 -8.48
N GLU A 560 -31.13 7.72 -8.11
CA GLU A 560 -30.66 8.64 -7.05
C GLU A 560 -30.48 7.92 -5.69
N ASP A 561 -31.22 6.84 -5.44
CA ASP A 561 -31.09 6.01 -4.23
C ASP A 561 -29.87 5.06 -4.23
N GLY A 562 -29.10 5.03 -5.32
CA GLY A 562 -27.92 4.18 -5.49
C GLY A 562 -28.24 2.79 -6.05
N SER A 563 -29.48 2.50 -6.48
CA SER A 563 -29.78 1.24 -7.17
C SER A 563 -29.28 1.25 -8.61
N LEU A 564 -28.94 0.03 -9.11
CA LEU A 564 -28.48 -0.20 -10.49
C LEU A 564 -29.43 -1.12 -11.23
N ALA A 565 -29.75 -0.80 -12.49
CA ALA A 565 -30.43 -1.71 -13.40
C ALA A 565 -29.70 -1.78 -14.72
N VAL A 566 -29.28 -2.96 -15.13
CA VAL A 566 -28.55 -3.18 -16.38
C VAL A 566 -29.39 -4.02 -17.32
N SER A 567 -29.74 -3.48 -18.47
CA SER A 567 -30.42 -4.21 -19.53
C SER A 567 -29.52 -4.41 -20.73
N TYR A 568 -29.58 -5.58 -21.29
CA TYR A 568 -28.77 -6.02 -22.41
C TYR A 568 -29.61 -6.35 -23.64
N ARG A 569 -29.09 -6.02 -24.81
CA ARG A 569 -29.48 -6.57 -26.12
C ARG A 569 -28.24 -7.01 -26.85
N TRP A 570 -28.24 -8.20 -27.38
CA TRP A 570 -27.08 -8.72 -28.12
C TRP A 570 -27.52 -9.55 -29.34
N ASP A 571 -26.63 -9.59 -30.34
CA ASP A 571 -26.67 -10.51 -31.45
C ASP A 571 -25.26 -11.10 -31.64
N VAL A 572 -25.11 -12.36 -31.39
CA VAL A 572 -23.81 -13.06 -31.46
C VAL A 572 -23.63 -13.81 -32.80
N GLY A 573 -24.59 -13.70 -33.69
CA GLY A 573 -24.62 -14.45 -34.94
C GLY A 573 -24.81 -15.96 -34.78
N ALA A 574 -25.06 -16.66 -35.87
CA ALA A 574 -25.36 -18.11 -35.84
C ALA A 574 -24.18 -18.96 -35.31
N ALA A 575 -22.94 -18.51 -35.51
CA ALA A 575 -21.74 -19.25 -35.08
C ALA A 575 -21.61 -19.42 -33.57
N HIS A 576 -22.18 -18.50 -32.77
CA HIS A 576 -22.07 -18.50 -31.32
C HIS A 576 -23.41 -18.69 -30.58
N ALA A 577 -24.50 -18.93 -31.34
CA ALA A 577 -25.86 -19.05 -30.83
C ALA A 577 -26.05 -20.23 -29.87
N GLY A 578 -25.22 -21.27 -29.93
CA GLY A 578 -25.21 -22.40 -29.00
C GLY A 578 -24.53 -22.12 -27.64
N GLY A 579 -23.91 -20.93 -27.44
CA GLY A 579 -23.27 -20.58 -26.20
C GLY A 579 -24.19 -19.92 -25.14
N TRP A 580 -23.58 -19.39 -24.09
CA TRP A 580 -24.24 -18.68 -22.99
C TRP A 580 -23.76 -17.24 -22.94
N PHE A 581 -24.67 -16.27 -23.04
CA PHE A 581 -24.37 -14.90 -22.66
C PHE A 581 -24.25 -14.84 -21.14
N ALA A 582 -23.11 -14.37 -20.64
CA ALA A 582 -22.73 -14.52 -19.24
C ALA A 582 -21.99 -13.27 -18.76
N PRO A 583 -22.69 -12.22 -18.33
CA PRO A 583 -22.08 -11.08 -17.63
C PRO A 583 -21.66 -11.51 -16.22
N GLU A 584 -20.39 -11.28 -15.89
CA GLU A 584 -19.84 -11.59 -14.57
C GLU A 584 -19.90 -10.36 -13.65
N LEU A 585 -20.38 -10.55 -12.44
CA LEU A 585 -20.35 -9.57 -11.35
C LEU A 585 -19.36 -10.06 -10.31
N SER A 586 -18.24 -9.34 -10.13
CA SER A 586 -17.30 -9.60 -9.05
C SER A 586 -17.64 -8.68 -7.86
N LEU A 587 -18.13 -9.24 -6.78
CA LEU A 587 -18.62 -8.50 -5.61
C LEU A 587 -17.73 -8.76 -4.39
N ALA A 588 -17.30 -7.68 -3.71
CA ALA A 588 -16.52 -7.76 -2.48
C ALA A 588 -17.30 -8.40 -1.34
N THR A 589 -18.62 -8.20 -1.33
CA THR A 589 -19.57 -8.85 -0.42
C THR A 589 -20.90 -9.00 -1.14
N THR A 590 -21.67 -10.04 -0.79
CA THR A 590 -22.96 -10.34 -1.42
C THR A 590 -24.14 -9.76 -0.64
N PHE A 591 -25.21 -9.48 -1.37
CA PHE A 591 -26.50 -9.01 -0.87
C PHE A 591 -27.61 -9.64 -1.73
N ASP A 592 -27.69 -10.97 -1.71
CA ASP A 592 -28.46 -11.82 -2.65
C ASP A 592 -29.94 -11.49 -2.76
N ASP A 593 -30.56 -11.06 -1.68
CA ASP A 593 -31.98 -10.67 -1.61
C ASP A 593 -32.32 -9.40 -2.42
N ARG A 594 -31.31 -8.72 -2.96
CA ARG A 594 -31.44 -7.46 -3.71
C ARG A 594 -30.96 -7.55 -5.16
N ILE A 595 -30.54 -8.73 -5.60
CA ILE A 595 -30.13 -8.95 -6.99
C ILE A 595 -31.17 -9.83 -7.67
N SER A 596 -31.74 -9.33 -8.75
CA SER A 596 -32.69 -10.09 -9.56
C SER A 596 -32.25 -10.17 -11.03
N PHE A 597 -32.69 -11.24 -11.70
CA PHE A 597 -32.34 -11.57 -13.08
C PHE A 597 -33.61 -11.77 -13.91
N SER A 598 -33.67 -11.14 -15.10
CA SER A 598 -34.81 -11.25 -15.99
C SER A 598 -34.37 -11.50 -17.45
N PRO A 599 -34.82 -12.57 -18.10
CA PRO A 599 -35.56 -13.70 -17.53
C PRO A 599 -34.81 -14.39 -16.40
N GLU A 600 -35.53 -15.06 -15.48
CA GLU A 600 -34.90 -15.90 -14.46
C GLU A 600 -33.96 -16.92 -15.10
N THR A 601 -32.78 -17.13 -14.48
CA THR A 601 -31.73 -17.96 -15.06
C THR A 601 -30.85 -18.60 -13.97
N ASP A 602 -30.09 -19.62 -14.37
CA ASP A 602 -29.05 -20.18 -13.50
C ASP A 602 -27.91 -19.20 -13.29
N VAL A 603 -27.41 -19.13 -12.07
CA VAL A 603 -26.28 -18.28 -11.68
C VAL A 603 -25.13 -19.15 -11.20
N TRP A 604 -24.01 -19.07 -11.89
CA TRP A 604 -22.77 -19.63 -11.38
C TRP A 604 -22.21 -18.76 -10.27
N ARG A 605 -21.74 -19.40 -9.20
CA ARG A 605 -21.15 -18.73 -8.04
C ARG A 605 -19.88 -19.42 -7.61
N PHE A 606 -18.86 -18.66 -7.28
CA PHE A 606 -17.64 -19.14 -6.67
C PHE A 606 -16.92 -18.04 -5.90
N ALA A 607 -16.19 -18.43 -4.86
CA ALA A 607 -15.32 -17.52 -4.12
C ALA A 607 -14.09 -17.14 -4.98
N ILE A 608 -13.80 -15.87 -5.06
CA ILE A 608 -12.61 -15.35 -5.73
C ILE A 608 -11.47 -15.37 -4.72
N GLU A 609 -10.53 -16.30 -4.90
CA GLU A 609 -9.40 -16.48 -3.99
C GLU A 609 -8.10 -16.09 -4.67
N THR A 610 -7.27 -15.31 -3.97
CA THR A 610 -5.90 -15.02 -4.35
C THR A 610 -4.92 -15.78 -3.47
N VAL A 611 -3.70 -15.96 -3.98
CA VAL A 611 -2.57 -16.47 -3.19
C VAL A 611 -1.54 -15.36 -3.10
N ALA A 612 -1.20 -14.96 -1.88
CA ALA A 612 -0.23 -13.89 -1.66
C ALA A 612 0.86 -14.33 -0.68
N LYS A 613 2.03 -13.72 -0.80
CA LYS A 613 3.10 -13.87 0.19
C LYS A 613 2.72 -13.08 1.45
N SER A 614 2.84 -13.70 2.58
CA SER A 614 2.75 -13.11 3.91
C SER A 614 4.03 -13.39 4.69
N GLU A 615 4.16 -12.80 5.86
CA GLU A 615 5.24 -13.09 6.81
C GLU A 615 5.27 -14.56 7.24
N ARG A 616 4.13 -15.26 7.15
CA ARG A 616 3.98 -16.70 7.49
C ARG A 616 4.17 -17.63 6.31
N GLY A 617 4.38 -17.11 5.10
CA GLY A 617 4.51 -17.86 3.86
C GLY A 617 3.43 -17.49 2.84
N LEU A 618 2.99 -18.47 2.04
CA LEU A 618 1.93 -18.26 1.05
C LEU A 618 0.55 -18.50 1.68
N GLU A 619 -0.31 -17.53 1.60
CA GLU A 619 -1.66 -17.57 2.16
C GLU A 619 -2.72 -17.40 1.08
N ARG A 620 -3.83 -18.15 1.22
CA ARG A 620 -5.04 -17.98 0.42
C ARG A 620 -5.96 -16.99 1.10
N THR A 621 -6.45 -16.03 0.32
CA THR A 621 -7.34 -14.99 0.83
C THR A 621 -8.54 -14.85 -0.10
N VAL A 622 -9.75 -14.91 0.46
CA VAL A 622 -10.99 -14.64 -0.28
C VAL A 622 -11.09 -13.13 -0.52
N GLN A 623 -11.19 -12.75 -1.79
CA GLN A 623 -11.31 -11.36 -2.23
C GLN A 623 -12.77 -10.91 -2.41
N GLY A 624 -13.67 -11.85 -2.58
CA GLY A 624 -15.08 -11.64 -2.85
C GLY A 624 -15.71 -12.85 -3.51
N GLU A 625 -16.84 -12.65 -4.13
CA GLU A 625 -17.59 -13.68 -4.85
C GLU A 625 -17.87 -13.27 -6.29
N SER A 626 -17.79 -14.23 -7.22
CA SER A 626 -18.27 -14.09 -8.59
C SER A 626 -19.70 -14.59 -8.69
N LEU A 627 -20.58 -13.77 -9.26
CA LEU A 627 -21.93 -14.12 -9.69
C LEU A 627 -21.99 -14.01 -11.21
N THR A 628 -22.30 -15.10 -11.89
CA THR A 628 -22.37 -15.14 -13.36
C THR A 628 -23.72 -15.74 -13.78
N PRO A 629 -24.76 -14.91 -13.98
CA PRO A 629 -25.99 -15.36 -14.60
C PRO A 629 -25.74 -15.78 -16.05
N ARG A 630 -26.47 -16.78 -16.54
CA ARG A 630 -26.24 -17.36 -17.88
C ARG A 630 -27.55 -17.49 -18.65
N TRP A 631 -27.64 -16.77 -19.75
CA TRP A 631 -28.77 -16.89 -20.68
C TRP A 631 -28.32 -17.55 -21.96
N PRO A 632 -29.17 -18.36 -22.63
CA PRO A 632 -28.85 -18.84 -23.99
C PRO A 632 -28.43 -17.67 -24.88
N ALA A 633 -27.32 -17.81 -25.57
CA ALA A 633 -26.81 -16.75 -26.44
C ALA A 633 -27.84 -16.36 -27.55
N ALA A 634 -28.71 -17.29 -27.93
CA ALA A 634 -29.81 -17.04 -28.83
C ALA A 634 -30.98 -16.23 -28.24
N ALA A 635 -31.01 -15.97 -26.93
CA ALA A 635 -32.12 -15.23 -26.29
C ALA A 635 -32.12 -13.73 -26.63
N GLY A 636 -30.96 -13.16 -26.93
CA GLY A 636 -30.78 -11.81 -27.44
C GLY A 636 -31.11 -10.67 -26.49
N ARG A 637 -31.59 -10.93 -25.28
CA ARG A 637 -31.89 -9.91 -24.27
C ARG A 637 -31.91 -10.48 -22.86
N ALA A 638 -31.50 -9.66 -21.90
CA ALA A 638 -31.59 -9.94 -20.46
C ALA A 638 -31.56 -8.64 -19.65
N ALA A 639 -31.86 -8.73 -18.36
CA ALA A 639 -31.67 -7.63 -17.42
C ALA A 639 -31.23 -8.14 -16.05
N ILE A 640 -30.49 -7.30 -15.34
CA ILE A 640 -30.02 -7.50 -13.98
C ILE A 640 -30.41 -6.25 -13.19
N GLU A 641 -31.06 -6.42 -12.04
CA GLU A 641 -31.38 -5.34 -11.14
C GLU A 641 -30.68 -5.55 -9.80
N ILE A 642 -30.08 -4.50 -9.30
CA ILE A 642 -29.42 -4.45 -8.01
C ILE A 642 -30.08 -3.34 -7.21
N GLY A 643 -30.90 -3.70 -6.23
CA GLY A 643 -31.48 -2.75 -5.28
C GLY A 643 -30.39 -2.17 -4.37
N ALA A 644 -30.52 -0.89 -4.01
CA ALA A 644 -29.54 -0.24 -3.13
C ALA A 644 -29.37 -1.05 -1.82
N PRO A 645 -28.13 -1.47 -1.48
CA PRO A 645 -27.85 -2.08 -0.19
C PRO A 645 -28.20 -1.13 0.96
N GLN A 646 -28.85 -1.69 1.99
CA GLN A 646 -29.19 -0.96 3.23
C GLN A 646 -28.46 -1.64 4.40
N HIS A 647 -28.28 -0.89 5.50
CA HIS A 647 -27.65 -1.42 6.72
C HIS A 647 -28.38 -2.64 7.28
#